data_679e185b870c30f1d54eaa572077f1b8
#
_entry.id   679e185b870c30f1d54eaa572077f1b8
#
_cell.length_a   1.000
_cell.length_b   1.000
_cell.length_c   1.000
_cell.angle_alpha   90.00
_cell.angle_beta   90.00
_cell.angle_gamma   90.00
#
_symmetry.space_group_name_H-M   'P 1'
#
loop_
_entity.id
_entity.type
_entity.pdbx_description
1 polymer ?
#
loop_
_entity_poly.entity_id
_entity_poly.type
_entity_poly.pdbx_seq_one_letter_code
_entity_poly.pdbx_strand_id
1 'polypeptide(L)'
;MDDKIFDQIQQVDLKKTMETSYIDYAMSVIASRALPDVRDGLKPVQRRVLYSMIELSNTPDKPHRKCARIVGDTMGKYHPHGDSSIYGALVNMAQSWSTRYPLVDGHGNFGSVDGDGAAAMRYTEARLSKISMQMIRDINKDTVDFTPNFDETEKEPTVLPARYPNLLVNGTTGIAVGMATNIPPHNLRDVIHAVVKLIDNDIEEKETDIDELINIIKGPDFPTGGVILGTAGINEAYRTGRGKIRVRAVTDIEPMDNGKNRIVVTELPYLVNKARLIEKIAELHKDKRIDGITDLRDESDREGMRIVIELRRDVNPSVVLNLLYKHTQMQDTFGVINLALVDNQPKILNLYELLNYYLIHQKEVITRRTRFDLNKAEERAHILQGLIIALDNIDEVISIIRGSRTTADAKNSLMERFGLSDAQAQAIVDMRLKTLTGLEREKLENEYKDLMAQITELKAILADEKKLLAVIRTEILEIADKYGDDRRTQIGYDEFDISMEDLIPETNTVITMTKVGYIKRMGTDNFKSQHRGGKGIKGMETIQDDYIVEMLMTTSHHYLMFFTNMGRVYRIKAYEIPEASRTSRGTAIINIIPLQPDEKITAMIPIKDYEKDKYLFMATKNGIVKKTSVLDYENIRKTGLAAISLRDDDELIEVKITGDDEEILLFTRYGQCIRFKEADVRATGRTTMGVIGMNLTAGDEVIAMQMASQGESVMIVSEKGLGKCTRINEFTTQNRGGKGVKCYKITEKSGNLIGVKSVVKDDELMLITTEGIIIRIRVNDTALLGRVTSGVKLIDLKSGVTVASIARVVEDKSLMPPEEEATEENETEGDPS
;
A
#
# COMPACT_ATOMS: atom_id res chain seq x y z
N MET A 1 -8.36 48.30 59.92
CA MET A 1 -8.72 48.06 58.51
C MET A 1 -8.65 46.55 58.34
N ASP A 2 -9.86 45.91 58.40
CA ASP A 2 -9.95 44.45 58.21
C ASP A 2 -9.88 44.16 56.73
N ASP A 3 -8.75 43.66 56.29
CA ASP A 3 -8.62 43.03 54.97
C ASP A 3 -9.44 41.74 54.96
N LYS A 4 -10.68 41.88 54.49
CA LYS A 4 -11.47 40.69 54.15
C LYS A 4 -10.90 40.06 52.89
N ILE A 5 -10.06 39.08 53.09
CA ILE A 5 -9.67 38.13 52.04
C ILE A 5 -10.94 37.35 51.70
N PHE A 6 -11.61 37.73 50.61
CA PHE A 6 -12.71 36.95 50.05
C PHE A 6 -12.14 35.77 49.28
N ASP A 7 -11.95 34.61 49.96
CA ASP A 7 -11.75 33.35 49.27
C ASP A 7 -13.02 32.99 48.51
N GLN A 8 -13.06 33.22 47.24
CA GLN A 8 -14.10 32.70 46.37
C GLN A 8 -13.82 31.21 46.08
N ILE A 9 -14.49 30.32 46.78
CA ILE A 9 -14.51 28.88 46.52
C ILE A 9 -15.36 28.66 45.24
N GLN A 10 -14.73 28.40 44.11
CA GLN A 10 -15.42 27.97 42.92
C GLN A 10 -15.51 26.45 42.91
N GLN A 11 -16.74 25.94 42.77
CA GLN A 11 -16.95 24.52 42.50
C GLN A 11 -16.60 24.22 41.04
N VAL A 12 -15.57 23.41 40.84
CA VAL A 12 -15.12 23.00 39.53
C VAL A 12 -15.36 21.50 39.37
N ASP A 13 -16.05 21.11 38.29
CA ASP A 13 -16.18 19.70 37.91
C ASP A 13 -14.84 19.16 37.47
N LEU A 14 -14.21 18.33 38.29
CA LEU A 14 -12.89 17.75 38.06
C LEU A 14 -12.84 16.99 36.71
N LYS A 15 -13.89 16.23 36.39
CA LYS A 15 -13.95 15.45 35.16
C LYS A 15 -13.92 16.38 33.93
N LYS A 16 -14.80 17.37 33.91
CA LYS A 16 -14.89 18.32 32.80
C LYS A 16 -13.60 19.16 32.64
N THR A 17 -12.99 19.57 33.74
CA THR A 17 -11.75 20.32 33.74
C THR A 17 -10.59 19.46 33.20
N MET A 18 -10.49 18.19 33.65
CA MET A 18 -9.49 17.26 33.15
C MET A 18 -9.67 16.96 31.65
N GLU A 19 -10.92 16.70 31.22
CA GLU A 19 -11.22 16.46 29.79
C GLU A 19 -10.83 17.66 28.93
N THR A 20 -11.21 18.89 29.32
CA THR A 20 -10.88 20.11 28.58
C THR A 20 -9.37 20.32 28.53
N SER A 21 -8.69 20.28 29.68
CA SER A 21 -7.24 20.49 29.77
C SER A 21 -6.45 19.43 29.00
N TYR A 22 -6.92 18.17 28.98
CA TYR A 22 -6.30 17.11 28.20
C TYR A 22 -6.45 17.33 26.68
N ILE A 23 -7.63 17.79 26.24
CA ILE A 23 -7.89 18.11 24.84
C ILE A 23 -7.01 19.29 24.43
N ASP A 24 -6.95 20.37 25.22
CA ASP A 24 -6.10 21.53 24.93
C ASP A 24 -4.63 21.16 24.85
N TYR A 25 -4.14 20.35 25.78
CA TYR A 25 -2.78 19.81 25.75
C TYR A 25 -2.54 18.96 24.49
N ALA A 26 -3.46 18.04 24.17
CA ALA A 26 -3.35 17.19 22.99
C ALA A 26 -3.30 18.02 21.71
N MET A 27 -4.18 19.00 21.57
CA MET A 27 -4.20 19.92 20.42
C MET A 27 -2.89 20.71 20.31
N SER A 28 -2.36 21.23 21.41
CA SER A 28 -1.08 21.92 21.44
C SER A 28 0.08 21.01 21.00
N VAL A 29 0.14 19.75 21.48
CA VAL A 29 1.18 18.80 21.11
C VAL A 29 1.08 18.42 19.62
N ILE A 30 -0.13 18.22 19.11
CA ILE A 30 -0.37 17.87 17.72
C ILE A 30 0.01 19.04 16.79
N ALA A 31 -0.56 20.23 17.00
CA ALA A 31 -0.42 21.35 16.09
C ALA A 31 0.92 22.10 16.23
N SER A 32 1.52 22.15 17.45
CA SER A 32 2.62 23.05 17.73
C SER A 32 3.91 22.40 18.24
N ARG A 33 4.01 21.06 18.24
CA ARG A 33 5.22 20.39 18.80
C ARG A 33 5.71 19.19 18.01
N ALA A 34 4.87 18.15 17.83
CA ALA A 34 5.34 16.81 17.46
C ALA A 34 5.28 16.53 15.97
N LEU A 35 4.33 17.13 15.26
CA LEU A 35 4.09 16.85 13.84
C LEU A 35 4.71 17.90 12.92
N PRO A 36 5.20 17.49 11.74
CA PRO A 36 5.72 18.40 10.73
C PRO A 36 4.59 19.04 9.94
N ASP A 37 4.81 20.26 9.42
CA ASP A 37 3.97 20.83 8.36
C ASP A 37 4.30 20.16 7.02
N VAL A 38 3.27 19.84 6.22
CA VAL A 38 3.45 19.15 4.93
C VAL A 38 4.25 19.97 3.92
N ARG A 39 4.20 21.31 4.01
CA ARG A 39 4.80 22.25 3.08
C ARG A 39 6.33 22.32 3.20
N ASP A 40 6.85 22.45 4.43
CA ASP A 40 8.31 22.57 4.68
C ASP A 40 8.93 21.37 5.38
N GLY A 41 8.13 20.41 5.85
CA GLY A 41 8.58 19.19 6.51
C GLY A 41 9.23 19.42 7.86
N LEU A 42 9.05 20.57 8.48
CA LEU A 42 9.69 20.94 9.72
C LEU A 42 8.71 20.95 10.90
N LYS A 43 9.21 20.53 12.05
CA LYS A 43 8.56 20.81 13.33
C LYS A 43 8.79 22.26 13.74
N PRO A 44 7.91 22.86 14.55
CA PRO A 44 8.07 24.25 14.97
C PRO A 44 9.44 24.59 15.54
N VAL A 45 10.01 23.73 16.39
CA VAL A 45 11.36 23.96 16.97
C VAL A 45 12.44 24.00 15.90
N GLN A 46 12.39 23.10 14.89
CA GLN A 46 13.37 23.08 13.81
C GLN A 46 13.28 24.33 12.95
N ARG A 47 12.06 24.75 12.60
CA ARG A 47 11.80 25.97 11.83
C ARG A 47 12.34 27.21 12.56
N ARG A 48 12.10 27.32 13.86
CA ARG A 48 12.55 28.42 14.69
C ARG A 48 14.06 28.48 14.83
N VAL A 49 14.73 27.32 14.94
CA VAL A 49 16.21 27.24 14.97
C VAL A 49 16.79 27.73 13.64
N LEU A 50 16.30 27.26 12.50
CA LEU A 50 16.80 27.68 11.20
C LEU A 50 16.53 29.19 10.96
N TYR A 51 15.36 29.69 11.37
CA TYR A 51 15.04 31.12 11.26
C TYR A 51 15.93 31.98 12.16
N SER A 52 16.17 31.62 13.41
CA SER A 52 17.11 32.29 14.29
C SER A 52 18.53 32.32 13.72
N MET A 53 18.97 31.23 13.09
CA MET A 53 20.31 31.17 12.47
C MET A 53 20.44 32.14 11.29
N ILE A 54 19.38 32.34 10.46
CA ILE A 54 19.44 33.34 9.38
C ILE A 54 19.40 34.77 9.92
N GLU A 55 18.58 35.05 10.93
CA GLU A 55 18.55 36.33 11.64
C GLU A 55 19.92 36.71 12.21
N LEU A 56 20.63 35.73 12.77
CA LEU A 56 22.01 35.88 13.23
C LEU A 56 23.01 36.00 12.07
N SER A 57 22.58 35.96 10.82
CA SER A 57 23.46 35.92 9.64
C SER A 57 24.50 34.79 9.74
N ASN A 58 24.11 33.62 10.25
CA ASN A 58 24.97 32.46 10.45
C ASN A 58 24.96 31.55 9.22
N THR A 59 25.34 32.11 8.10
CA THR A 59 25.30 31.48 6.77
C THR A 59 26.51 30.59 6.50
N PRO A 60 26.50 29.71 5.49
CA PRO A 60 27.61 28.77 5.20
C PRO A 60 28.95 29.43 4.86
N ASP A 61 28.92 30.68 4.41
CA ASP A 61 30.10 31.48 4.08
C ASP A 61 30.74 32.17 5.32
N LYS A 62 30.06 32.14 6.45
CA LYS A 62 30.50 32.74 7.71
C LYS A 62 31.16 31.69 8.62
N PRO A 63 32.00 32.14 9.57
CA PRO A 63 32.51 31.24 10.61
C PRO A 63 31.39 30.61 11.45
N HIS A 64 31.63 29.38 11.94
CA HIS A 64 30.74 28.75 12.91
C HIS A 64 30.53 29.61 14.16
N ARG A 65 29.33 29.54 14.73
CA ARG A 65 28.99 30.20 16.01
C ARG A 65 28.75 29.15 17.08
N LYS A 66 29.05 29.50 18.34
CA LYS A 66 28.74 28.64 19.49
C LYS A 66 27.27 28.26 19.50
N CYS A 67 26.96 26.96 19.64
CA CYS A 67 25.58 26.48 19.72
C CYS A 67 24.79 27.13 20.86
N ALA A 68 25.47 27.46 21.97
CA ALA A 68 24.88 28.21 23.09
C ALA A 68 24.27 29.55 22.66
N ARG A 69 24.89 30.25 21.71
CA ARG A 69 24.33 31.52 21.20
C ARG A 69 23.08 31.29 20.34
N ILE A 70 23.11 30.27 19.47
CA ILE A 70 21.97 29.94 18.60
C ILE A 70 20.78 29.50 19.45
N VAL A 71 21.03 28.62 20.44
CA VAL A 71 19.99 28.14 21.37
C VAL A 71 19.41 29.29 22.19
N GLY A 72 20.28 30.15 22.72
CA GLY A 72 19.86 31.32 23.52
C GLY A 72 19.02 32.32 22.74
N ASP A 73 19.37 32.63 21.48
CA ASP A 73 18.60 33.50 20.61
C ASP A 73 17.24 32.88 20.22
N THR A 74 17.25 31.60 19.87
CA THR A 74 16.01 30.85 19.55
C THR A 74 15.06 30.79 20.75
N MET A 75 15.60 30.50 21.95
CA MET A 75 14.82 30.41 23.18
C MET A 75 14.25 31.78 23.59
N GLY A 76 15.06 32.81 23.50
CA GLY A 76 14.65 34.15 23.92
C GLY A 76 13.63 34.79 23.00
N LYS A 77 13.69 34.53 21.69
CA LYS A 77 12.83 35.20 20.73
C LYS A 77 11.63 34.35 20.24
N TYR A 78 11.81 33.04 20.07
CA TYR A 78 10.82 32.25 19.30
C TYR A 78 10.29 31.02 20.01
N HIS A 79 11.09 30.34 20.84
CA HIS A 79 10.72 29.04 21.38
C HIS A 79 10.82 29.00 22.92
N PRO A 80 9.73 29.27 23.65
CA PRO A 80 9.72 29.41 25.11
C PRO A 80 9.73 28.04 25.83
N HIS A 81 10.74 27.20 25.52
CA HIS A 81 10.91 25.86 26.09
C HIS A 81 12.38 25.65 26.51
N GLY A 82 12.66 24.54 27.19
CA GLY A 82 14.00 24.25 27.72
C GLY A 82 15.08 24.21 26.63
N ASP A 83 16.25 24.75 26.98
CA ASP A 83 17.43 24.82 26.11
C ASP A 83 17.91 23.45 25.59
N SER A 84 17.77 22.40 26.39
CA SER A 84 18.11 21.03 26.02
C SER A 84 17.27 20.50 24.86
N SER A 85 15.99 20.89 24.78
CA SER A 85 15.08 20.53 23.70
C SER A 85 15.51 21.21 22.38
N ILE A 86 15.82 22.51 22.43
CA ILE A 86 16.29 23.28 21.28
C ILE A 86 17.64 22.77 20.80
N TYR A 87 18.57 22.54 21.74
CA TYR A 87 19.89 22.00 21.40
C TYR A 87 19.80 20.60 20.80
N GLY A 88 18.95 19.73 21.36
CA GLY A 88 18.70 18.40 20.80
C GLY A 88 18.17 18.43 19.35
N ALA A 89 17.27 19.35 19.03
CA ALA A 89 16.79 19.55 17.67
C ALA A 89 17.91 20.04 16.72
N LEU A 90 18.72 20.98 17.17
CA LEU A 90 19.88 21.49 16.41
C LEU A 90 20.89 20.38 16.15
N VAL A 91 21.21 19.57 17.16
CA VAL A 91 22.13 18.44 17.05
C VAL A 91 21.62 17.42 16.05
N ASN A 92 20.34 17.04 16.12
CA ASN A 92 19.75 16.08 15.20
C ASN A 92 19.84 16.53 13.73
N MET A 93 19.60 17.83 13.47
CA MET A 93 19.73 18.40 12.12
C MET A 93 21.16 18.45 11.60
N ALA A 94 22.19 18.29 12.47
CA ALA A 94 23.61 18.28 12.10
C ALA A 94 24.17 16.85 11.94
N GLN A 95 23.49 15.82 12.45
CA GLN A 95 23.97 14.44 12.42
C GLN A 95 23.77 13.79 11.07
N SER A 96 24.83 13.37 10.40
CA SER A 96 24.81 12.74 9.07
C SER A 96 24.19 11.33 9.03
N TRP A 97 24.04 10.67 10.18
CA TRP A 97 23.39 9.36 10.35
C TRP A 97 21.91 9.48 10.77
N SER A 98 21.47 10.67 11.20
CA SER A 98 20.08 10.94 11.57
C SER A 98 19.32 11.63 10.46
N THR A 99 19.97 12.54 9.73
CA THR A 99 19.37 13.39 8.67
C THR A 99 20.06 13.10 7.34
N ARG A 100 19.30 12.74 6.30
CA ARG A 100 19.85 12.34 4.99
C ARG A 100 20.61 13.48 4.32
N TYR A 101 20.09 14.71 4.41
CA TYR A 101 20.71 15.96 3.97
C TYR A 101 20.73 16.94 5.15
N PRO A 102 21.81 16.95 5.94
CA PRO A 102 21.89 17.79 7.14
C PRO A 102 21.63 19.27 6.86
N LEU A 103 20.76 19.88 7.66
CA LEU A 103 20.41 21.29 7.56
C LEU A 103 21.36 22.20 8.34
N VAL A 104 22.11 21.64 9.25
CA VAL A 104 23.09 22.32 10.09
C VAL A 104 24.48 21.75 9.84
N ASP A 105 25.46 22.62 9.64
CA ASP A 105 26.89 22.26 9.56
C ASP A 105 27.50 22.44 10.94
N GLY A 106 27.76 21.31 11.62
CA GLY A 106 28.26 21.26 12.98
C GLY A 106 29.80 21.12 13.06
N HIS A 107 30.41 21.79 14.03
CA HIS A 107 31.82 21.66 14.33
C HIS A 107 32.02 21.31 15.79
N GLY A 108 32.70 20.20 16.05
CA GLY A 108 32.91 19.63 17.39
C GLY A 108 32.26 18.25 17.54
N ASN A 109 31.99 17.83 18.78
CA ASN A 109 31.36 16.54 19.06
C ASN A 109 29.83 16.69 19.09
N PHE A 110 29.15 16.18 18.04
CA PHE A 110 27.70 16.11 17.92
C PHE A 110 27.13 14.72 18.23
N GLY A 111 27.88 13.87 18.94
CA GLY A 111 27.51 12.50 19.25
C GLY A 111 28.04 11.49 18.24
N SER A 112 27.63 10.22 18.39
CA SER A 112 28.05 9.12 17.52
C SER A 112 26.90 8.14 17.25
N VAL A 113 27.11 7.23 16.30
CA VAL A 113 26.19 6.12 16.00
C VAL A 113 26.08 5.14 17.20
N ASP A 114 27.03 5.17 18.11
CA ASP A 114 27.01 4.40 19.37
C ASP A 114 26.02 4.94 20.40
N GLY A 115 25.40 6.07 20.11
CA GLY A 115 24.42 6.70 20.99
C GLY A 115 25.04 7.63 22.03
N ASP A 116 26.35 7.98 21.88
CA ASP A 116 26.97 9.02 22.68
C ASP A 116 26.25 10.35 22.45
N GLY A 117 25.98 11.07 23.51
CA GLY A 117 25.39 12.40 23.44
C GLY A 117 26.37 13.43 22.88
N ALA A 118 25.82 14.50 22.30
CA ALA A 118 26.63 15.65 21.91
C ALA A 118 27.30 16.29 23.13
N ALA A 119 28.48 16.89 22.92
CA ALA A 119 29.11 17.71 23.92
C ALA A 119 28.21 18.91 24.30
N ALA A 120 28.41 19.47 25.49
CA ALA A 120 27.63 20.63 25.93
C ALA A 120 27.74 21.79 24.93
N MET A 121 26.64 22.52 24.73
CA MET A 121 26.48 23.56 23.70
C MET A 121 27.47 24.72 23.75
N ARG A 122 28.18 24.87 24.89
CA ARG A 122 29.29 25.84 25.05
C ARG A 122 30.56 25.40 24.31
N TYR A 123 30.72 24.12 23.99
CA TYR A 123 31.88 23.58 23.28
C TYR A 123 31.64 23.42 21.78
N THR A 124 30.43 23.07 21.39
CA THR A 124 30.06 22.85 20.00
C THR A 124 29.77 24.16 19.27
N GLU A 125 30.00 24.15 17.98
CA GLU A 125 29.71 25.28 17.08
C GLU A 125 28.91 24.81 15.88
N ALA A 126 28.10 25.71 15.32
CA ALA A 126 27.25 25.38 14.18
C ALA A 126 27.05 26.59 13.26
N ARG A 127 26.69 26.31 12.01
CA ARG A 127 26.20 27.26 11.03
C ARG A 127 25.19 26.57 10.10
N LEU A 128 24.48 27.33 9.30
CA LEU A 128 23.61 26.76 8.28
C LEU A 128 24.42 25.97 7.26
N SER A 129 23.89 24.85 6.80
CA SER A 129 24.49 24.10 5.69
C SER A 129 24.17 24.77 4.35
N LYS A 130 24.87 24.39 3.28
CA LYS A 130 24.62 24.95 1.95
C LYS A 130 23.21 24.65 1.43
N ILE A 131 22.68 23.46 1.71
CA ILE A 131 21.33 23.05 1.27
C ILE A 131 20.25 23.74 2.08
N SER A 132 20.47 24.05 3.37
CA SER A 132 19.49 24.76 4.20
C SER A 132 19.21 26.18 3.71
N MET A 133 20.14 26.79 2.95
CA MET A 133 19.88 28.07 2.29
C MET A 133 18.73 27.98 1.28
N GLN A 134 18.43 26.78 0.74
CA GLN A 134 17.29 26.57 -0.14
C GLN A 134 15.97 26.48 0.63
N MET A 135 16.00 26.14 1.93
CA MET A 135 14.81 26.16 2.79
C MET A 135 14.31 27.58 3.07
N ILE A 136 15.22 28.54 3.15
CA ILE A 136 14.94 29.92 3.55
C ILE A 136 15.11 30.92 2.40
N ARG A 137 15.39 30.44 1.19
CA ARG A 137 15.58 31.29 0.01
C ARG A 137 14.35 32.15 -0.23
N ASP A 138 14.58 33.43 -0.49
CA ASP A 138 13.57 34.43 -0.78
C ASP A 138 12.57 34.71 0.37
N ILE A 139 12.86 34.35 1.63
CA ILE A 139 11.99 34.60 2.78
C ILE A 139 11.70 36.10 2.99
N ASN A 140 12.63 36.97 2.57
CA ASN A 140 12.51 38.43 2.68
C ASN A 140 11.68 39.07 1.54
N LYS A 141 11.11 38.23 0.64
CA LYS A 141 10.30 38.68 -0.49
C LYS A 141 8.81 38.43 -0.30
N ASP A 142 8.33 38.46 0.92
CA ASP A 142 6.92 38.22 1.27
C ASP A 142 6.37 36.87 0.75
N THR A 143 7.21 35.85 0.70
CA THR A 143 6.88 34.52 0.14
C THR A 143 6.04 33.67 1.07
N VAL A 144 6.09 33.91 2.38
CA VAL A 144 5.37 33.19 3.44
C VAL A 144 4.80 34.16 4.46
N ASP A 145 3.80 33.70 5.21
CA ASP A 145 3.18 34.51 6.25
C ASP A 145 3.98 34.47 7.54
N PHE A 146 3.93 35.59 8.27
CA PHE A 146 4.54 35.78 9.56
C PHE A 146 3.48 36.01 10.63
N THR A 147 3.67 35.37 11.76
CA THR A 147 2.85 35.52 12.96
C THR A 147 3.66 36.17 14.09
N PRO A 148 3.03 36.86 15.03
CA PRO A 148 3.72 37.27 16.25
C PRO A 148 4.27 36.05 17.00
N ASN A 149 5.42 36.21 17.66
CA ASN A 149 5.97 35.23 18.58
C ASN A 149 5.13 35.17 19.89
N PHE A 150 5.57 34.36 20.88
CA PHE A 150 4.86 34.12 22.13
C PHE A 150 4.63 35.37 23.01
N ASP A 151 5.45 36.42 22.90
CA ASP A 151 5.36 37.66 23.66
C ASP A 151 5.02 38.89 22.79
N GLU A 152 4.70 38.66 21.52
CA GLU A 152 4.33 39.66 20.51
C GLU A 152 5.42 40.73 20.22
N THR A 153 6.67 40.50 20.66
CA THR A 153 7.78 41.42 20.41
C THR A 153 8.46 41.19 19.06
N GLU A 154 8.43 39.99 18.55
CA GLU A 154 9.06 39.59 17.30
C GLU A 154 8.04 38.92 16.38
N LYS A 155 8.43 38.68 15.12
CA LYS A 155 7.63 37.90 14.16
C LYS A 155 8.39 36.67 13.75
N GLU A 156 7.67 35.56 13.65
CA GLU A 156 8.20 34.28 13.17
C GLU A 156 7.44 33.80 11.94
N PRO A 157 8.09 33.10 10.98
CA PRO A 157 7.41 32.56 9.82
C PRO A 157 6.54 31.34 10.22
N THR A 158 5.34 31.30 9.67
CA THR A 158 4.42 30.15 9.87
C THR A 158 4.96 28.87 9.21
N VAL A 159 5.65 29.03 8.08
CA VAL A 159 6.25 27.99 7.26
C VAL A 159 7.47 28.59 6.54
N LEU A 160 8.45 27.78 6.17
CA LEU A 160 9.57 28.23 5.34
C LEU A 160 9.24 28.07 3.84
N PRO A 161 9.87 28.88 2.94
CA PRO A 161 9.68 28.75 1.50
C PRO A 161 10.02 27.37 0.92
N ALA A 162 10.97 26.64 1.54
CA ALA A 162 11.31 25.23 1.29
C ALA A 162 11.38 24.87 -0.20
N ARG A 163 12.44 25.33 -0.90
CA ARG A 163 12.58 25.19 -2.36
C ARG A 163 12.82 23.76 -2.83
N TYR A 164 12.82 22.77 -1.95
CA TYR A 164 12.81 21.34 -2.24
C TYR A 164 11.91 20.60 -1.24
N PRO A 165 11.37 19.43 -1.57
CA PRO A 165 10.38 18.73 -0.74
C PRO A 165 11.03 18.05 0.49
N ASN A 166 11.41 18.87 1.47
CA ASN A 166 12.19 18.47 2.63
C ASN A 166 11.50 17.37 3.47
N LEU A 167 10.16 17.34 3.53
CA LEU A 167 9.43 16.32 4.27
C LEU A 167 9.77 14.91 3.83
N LEU A 168 9.80 14.66 2.52
CA LEU A 168 10.18 13.37 1.95
C LEU A 168 11.70 13.17 1.92
N VAL A 169 12.46 14.23 1.61
CA VAL A 169 13.92 14.14 1.47
C VAL A 169 14.59 13.77 2.78
N ASN A 170 14.27 14.44 3.88
CA ASN A 170 14.86 14.18 5.19
C ASN A 170 14.01 13.27 6.08
N GLY A 171 12.73 13.13 5.75
CA GLY A 171 11.81 12.40 6.63
C GLY A 171 11.61 13.08 7.98
N THR A 172 10.86 12.44 8.85
CA THR A 172 10.68 12.89 10.23
C THR A 172 10.08 11.79 11.09
N THR A 173 10.38 11.81 12.38
CA THR A 173 9.74 10.95 13.38
C THR A 173 9.15 11.81 14.48
N GLY A 174 7.96 11.49 14.97
CA GLY A 174 7.33 12.26 16.04
C GLY A 174 6.20 11.51 16.72
N ILE A 175 6.10 11.69 18.03
CA ILE A 175 5.05 11.08 18.85
C ILE A 175 4.19 12.20 19.41
N ALA A 176 2.92 12.23 19.01
CA ALA A 176 1.91 13.13 19.53
C ALA A 176 0.91 12.37 20.42
N VAL A 177 -0.10 13.06 20.92
CA VAL A 177 -1.16 12.43 21.71
C VAL A 177 -2.12 11.67 20.79
N GLY A 178 -2.19 10.36 20.96
CA GLY A 178 -3.09 9.49 20.18
C GLY A 178 -2.63 9.19 18.75
N MET A 179 -1.50 9.76 18.29
CA MET A 179 -0.98 9.54 16.94
C MET A 179 0.54 9.70 16.89
N ALA A 180 1.15 9.11 15.86
CA ALA A 180 2.58 9.23 15.60
C ALA A 180 2.83 9.42 14.12
N THR A 181 3.93 10.11 13.78
CA THR A 181 4.46 10.19 12.43
C THR A 181 5.80 9.50 12.35
N ASN A 182 6.05 8.80 11.24
CA ASN A 182 7.33 8.15 10.97
C ASN A 182 7.53 8.09 9.45
N ILE A 183 8.01 9.18 8.89
CA ILE A 183 8.23 9.34 7.45
C ILE A 183 9.69 9.05 7.16
N PRO A 184 9.99 8.05 6.29
CA PRO A 184 11.37 7.72 5.96
C PRO A 184 12.00 8.79 5.05
N PRO A 185 13.32 8.98 5.13
CA PRO A 185 14.05 9.85 4.19
C PRO A 185 14.18 9.22 2.81
N HIS A 186 14.40 10.08 1.80
CA HIS A 186 14.52 9.67 0.39
C HIS A 186 15.68 10.40 -0.31
N ASN A 187 16.10 9.87 -1.45
CA ASN A 187 17.11 10.52 -2.28
C ASN A 187 16.55 11.81 -2.90
N LEU A 188 17.33 12.89 -2.84
CA LEU A 188 16.92 14.22 -3.31
C LEU A 188 16.58 14.24 -4.81
N ARG A 189 17.42 13.59 -5.64
CA ARG A 189 17.20 13.51 -7.09
C ARG A 189 15.91 12.77 -7.43
N ASP A 190 15.67 11.63 -6.78
CA ASP A 190 14.49 10.81 -7.02
C ASP A 190 13.21 11.56 -6.69
N VAL A 191 13.17 12.25 -5.53
CA VAL A 191 12.00 13.03 -5.10
C VAL A 191 11.78 14.24 -6.01
N ILE A 192 12.84 14.94 -6.40
CA ILE A 192 12.74 16.07 -7.33
C ILE A 192 12.25 15.61 -8.70
N HIS A 193 12.75 14.50 -9.23
CA HIS A 193 12.26 13.96 -10.51
C HIS A 193 10.78 13.57 -10.43
N ALA A 194 10.30 13.08 -9.28
CA ALA A 194 8.88 12.81 -9.09
C ALA A 194 8.04 14.10 -9.07
N VAL A 195 8.53 15.18 -8.44
CA VAL A 195 7.88 16.50 -8.51
C VAL A 195 7.88 17.03 -9.94
N VAL A 196 8.99 16.90 -10.68
CA VAL A 196 9.08 17.31 -12.09
C VAL A 196 8.07 16.55 -12.93
N LYS A 197 7.92 15.23 -12.71
CA LYS A 197 6.89 14.43 -13.41
C LYS A 197 5.49 14.92 -13.12
N LEU A 198 5.20 15.30 -11.87
CA LEU A 198 3.92 15.89 -11.47
C LEU A 198 3.69 17.22 -12.22
N ILE A 199 4.71 18.08 -12.28
CA ILE A 199 4.66 19.36 -13.02
C ILE A 199 4.44 19.12 -14.52
N ASP A 200 5.16 18.19 -15.11
CA ASP A 200 5.04 17.88 -16.54
C ASP A 200 3.62 17.37 -16.87
N ASN A 201 3.03 16.53 -16.03
CA ASN A 201 1.66 16.06 -16.18
C ASN A 201 0.64 17.22 -16.01
N ASP A 202 0.84 18.14 -15.03
CA ASP A 202 -0.01 19.33 -14.86
C ASP A 202 0.04 20.25 -16.10
N ILE A 203 1.23 20.46 -16.69
CA ILE A 203 1.40 21.26 -17.92
C ILE A 203 0.67 20.61 -19.10
N GLU A 204 0.72 19.28 -19.21
CA GLU A 204 0.05 18.51 -20.25
C GLU A 204 -1.45 18.25 -19.95
N GLU A 205 -1.96 18.69 -18.81
CA GLU A 205 -3.34 18.51 -18.33
C GLU A 205 -3.72 17.00 -18.21
N LYS A 206 -2.77 16.18 -17.75
CA LYS A 206 -2.95 14.76 -17.51
C LYS A 206 -3.07 14.48 -16.02
N GLU A 207 -3.92 13.51 -15.67
CA GLU A 207 -3.94 12.97 -14.31
C GLU A 207 -2.63 12.18 -14.04
N THR A 208 -2.04 12.42 -12.89
CA THR A 208 -0.83 11.70 -12.48
C THR A 208 -1.20 10.40 -11.80
N ASP A 209 -0.74 9.27 -12.36
CA ASP A 209 -0.85 7.97 -11.71
C ASP A 209 0.21 7.85 -10.61
N ILE A 210 -0.21 7.37 -9.44
CA ILE A 210 0.69 7.13 -8.31
C ILE A 210 1.81 6.12 -8.66
N ASP A 211 1.54 5.20 -9.58
CA ASP A 211 2.51 4.20 -10.02
C ASP A 211 3.67 4.81 -10.81
N GLU A 212 3.43 5.88 -11.55
CA GLU A 212 4.51 6.63 -12.20
C GLU A 212 5.46 7.22 -11.16
N LEU A 213 4.93 7.76 -10.06
CA LEU A 213 5.73 8.33 -8.97
C LEU A 213 6.50 7.26 -8.18
N ILE A 214 5.88 6.12 -7.94
CA ILE A 214 6.51 4.96 -7.28
C ILE A 214 7.69 4.44 -8.10
N ASN A 215 7.55 4.36 -9.42
CA ASN A 215 8.61 3.90 -10.32
C ASN A 215 9.82 4.87 -10.36
N ILE A 216 9.61 6.16 -10.12
CA ILE A 216 10.67 7.17 -10.06
C ILE A 216 11.39 7.10 -8.71
N ILE A 217 10.67 7.16 -7.59
CA ILE A 217 11.25 7.22 -6.24
C ILE A 217 11.81 5.86 -5.80
N LYS A 218 11.21 4.75 -6.26
CA LYS A 218 11.59 3.36 -5.97
C LYS A 218 11.50 2.95 -4.50
N GLY A 219 11.88 3.81 -3.56
CA GLY A 219 11.84 3.52 -2.13
C GLY A 219 12.64 4.52 -1.28
N PRO A 220 12.57 4.40 0.04
CA PRO A 220 13.35 5.21 0.97
C PRO A 220 14.87 5.10 0.75
N ASP A 221 15.59 6.14 1.14
CA ASP A 221 17.05 6.20 1.09
C ASP A 221 17.59 6.66 2.45
N PHE A 222 17.96 5.69 3.28
CA PHE A 222 18.38 5.95 4.64
C PHE A 222 19.81 6.49 4.71
N PRO A 223 20.11 7.43 5.60
CA PRO A 223 21.46 8.01 5.75
C PRO A 223 22.51 6.97 6.15
N THR A 224 22.12 5.89 6.83
CA THR A 224 22.99 4.80 7.25
C THR A 224 23.13 3.66 6.22
N GLY A 225 22.52 3.81 5.04
CA GLY A 225 22.52 2.79 3.99
C GLY A 225 21.63 1.61 4.30
N GLY A 226 22.16 0.39 4.24
CA GLY A 226 21.43 -0.85 4.44
C GLY A 226 20.73 -1.36 3.19
N VAL A 227 20.09 -2.51 3.30
CA VAL A 227 19.34 -3.16 2.22
C VAL A 227 17.87 -3.28 2.61
N ILE A 228 16.99 -2.68 1.81
CA ILE A 228 15.54 -2.89 1.93
C ILE A 228 15.20 -4.23 1.30
N LEU A 229 14.42 -5.06 2.00
CA LEU A 229 13.99 -6.36 1.54
C LEU A 229 12.60 -6.29 0.91
N GLY A 230 12.54 -6.44 -0.41
CA GLY A 230 11.30 -6.42 -1.18
C GLY A 230 10.68 -5.03 -1.37
N THR A 231 9.70 -4.94 -2.24
CA THR A 231 9.01 -3.70 -2.60
C THR A 231 7.56 -3.61 -2.08
N ALA A 232 6.99 -4.72 -1.61
CA ALA A 232 5.59 -4.77 -1.18
C ALA A 232 5.26 -3.76 -0.08
N GLY A 233 6.11 -3.67 0.97
CA GLY A 233 5.93 -2.70 2.05
C GLY A 233 6.12 -1.25 1.61
N ILE A 234 6.97 -1.00 0.62
CA ILE A 234 7.15 0.33 0.01
C ILE A 234 5.87 0.73 -0.74
N ASN A 235 5.37 -0.16 -1.60
CA ASN A 235 4.16 0.08 -2.39
C ASN A 235 2.94 0.32 -1.50
N GLU A 236 2.78 -0.47 -0.43
CA GLU A 236 1.73 -0.25 0.57
C GLU A 236 1.86 1.13 1.22
N ALA A 237 3.06 1.50 1.67
CA ALA A 237 3.31 2.80 2.31
C ALA A 237 3.02 3.98 1.39
N TYR A 238 3.41 3.90 0.12
CA TYR A 238 3.22 4.99 -0.84
C TYR A 238 1.77 5.14 -1.29
N ARG A 239 1.00 4.05 -1.37
CA ARG A 239 -0.42 4.08 -1.75
C ARG A 239 -1.35 4.48 -0.60
N THR A 240 -1.05 4.03 0.62
CA THR A 240 -1.97 4.17 1.76
C THR A 240 -1.49 5.14 2.83
N GLY A 241 -0.24 5.61 2.76
CA GLY A 241 0.41 6.39 3.81
C GLY A 241 0.86 5.54 5.00
N ARG A 242 0.70 4.21 4.96
CA ARG A 242 1.15 3.28 6.01
C ARG A 242 1.74 2.04 5.38
N GLY A 243 2.84 1.54 5.96
CA GLY A 243 3.47 0.31 5.47
C GLY A 243 4.58 -0.16 6.41
N LYS A 244 5.09 -1.36 6.15
CA LYS A 244 6.18 -1.96 6.91
C LYS A 244 7.33 -2.29 5.96
N ILE A 245 8.45 -1.62 6.12
CA ILE A 245 9.64 -1.79 5.30
C ILE A 245 10.68 -2.52 6.11
N ARG A 246 11.09 -3.71 5.67
CA ARG A 246 12.18 -4.46 6.31
C ARG A 246 13.51 -3.96 5.79
N VAL A 247 14.41 -3.63 6.71
CA VAL A 247 15.75 -3.15 6.41
C VAL A 247 16.75 -4.08 7.07
N ARG A 248 17.76 -4.48 6.32
CA ARG A 248 18.84 -5.39 6.75
C ARG A 248 20.17 -4.67 6.68
N ALA A 249 21.05 -5.01 7.62
CA ALA A 249 22.45 -4.58 7.62
C ALA A 249 23.19 -5.07 6.39
N VAL A 250 24.16 -4.32 5.89
CA VAL A 250 25.10 -4.79 4.86
C VAL A 250 26.17 -5.61 5.55
N THR A 251 26.33 -6.84 5.12
CA THR A 251 27.27 -7.80 5.71
C THR A 251 28.06 -8.53 4.65
N ASP A 252 29.29 -8.85 4.96
CA ASP A 252 30.17 -9.70 4.14
C ASP A 252 30.76 -10.83 4.98
N ILE A 253 31.04 -11.98 4.34
CA ILE A 253 31.67 -13.13 4.96
C ILE A 253 33.09 -13.26 4.43
N GLU A 254 34.05 -12.87 5.24
CA GLU A 254 35.47 -12.89 4.88
C GLU A 254 36.16 -14.16 5.41
N PRO A 255 36.88 -14.94 4.58
CA PRO A 255 37.71 -16.04 5.06
C PRO A 255 38.97 -15.49 5.74
N MET A 256 39.44 -16.20 6.76
CA MET A 256 40.65 -15.88 7.51
C MET A 256 41.77 -16.91 7.21
N ASP A 257 43.04 -16.51 7.31
CA ASP A 257 44.22 -17.33 7.02
C ASP A 257 44.27 -18.65 7.80
N ASN A 258 43.62 -18.73 8.95
CA ASN A 258 43.53 -19.92 9.81
C ASN A 258 42.38 -20.88 9.48
N GLY A 259 41.68 -20.69 8.36
CA GLY A 259 40.53 -21.49 7.94
C GLY A 259 39.25 -21.22 8.75
N LYS A 260 39.21 -20.12 9.51
CA LYS A 260 37.99 -19.59 10.12
C LYS A 260 37.33 -18.60 9.16
N ASN A 261 36.09 -18.25 9.45
CA ASN A 261 35.41 -17.18 8.79
C ASN A 261 35.07 -16.07 9.78
N ARG A 262 34.94 -14.84 9.27
CA ARG A 262 34.40 -13.71 10.03
C ARG A 262 33.24 -13.08 9.28
N ILE A 263 32.24 -12.61 9.99
CA ILE A 263 31.16 -11.78 9.46
C ILE A 263 31.55 -10.33 9.74
N VAL A 264 31.57 -9.52 8.69
CA VAL A 264 31.86 -8.09 8.77
C VAL A 264 30.58 -7.33 8.46
N VAL A 265 30.19 -6.42 9.35
CA VAL A 265 29.02 -5.55 9.18
C VAL A 265 29.51 -4.15 8.87
N THR A 266 29.14 -3.60 7.73
CA THR A 266 29.57 -2.28 7.25
C THR A 266 28.49 -1.22 7.31
N GLU A 267 27.22 -1.61 7.27
CA GLU A 267 26.07 -0.70 7.38
C GLU A 267 24.99 -1.31 8.27
N LEU A 268 24.27 -0.46 9.01
CA LEU A 268 23.19 -0.86 9.91
C LEU A 268 21.85 -0.26 9.46
N PRO A 269 20.72 -0.92 9.79
CA PRO A 269 19.42 -0.34 9.59
C PRO A 269 19.28 1.02 10.29
N TYR A 270 18.51 1.89 9.68
CA TYR A 270 18.30 3.26 10.18
C TYR A 270 17.73 3.27 11.60
N LEU A 271 18.23 4.19 12.44
CA LEU A 271 17.91 4.34 13.87
C LEU A 271 18.43 3.21 14.80
N VAL A 272 19.21 2.28 14.31
CA VAL A 272 19.82 1.25 15.17
C VAL A 272 21.06 1.82 15.86
N ASN A 273 21.14 1.59 17.17
CA ASN A 273 22.30 1.95 17.98
C ASN A 273 23.34 0.83 17.89
N LYS A 274 24.54 1.14 17.40
CA LYS A 274 25.63 0.18 17.17
C LYS A 274 26.12 -0.47 18.46
N ALA A 275 26.36 0.28 19.51
CA ALA A 275 26.87 -0.26 20.79
C ALA A 275 25.87 -1.24 21.43
N ARG A 276 24.57 -0.88 21.47
CA ARG A 276 23.50 -1.77 21.97
C ARG A 276 23.34 -3.02 21.13
N LEU A 277 23.54 -2.92 19.82
CA LEU A 277 23.52 -4.08 18.94
C LEU A 277 24.65 -5.05 19.28
N ILE A 278 25.88 -4.54 19.48
CA ILE A 278 27.06 -5.33 19.87
C ILE A 278 26.82 -6.00 21.22
N GLU A 279 26.32 -5.27 22.22
CA GLU A 279 25.95 -5.80 23.52
C GLU A 279 24.91 -6.94 23.39
N LYS A 280 23.88 -6.75 22.53
CA LYS A 280 22.85 -7.77 22.30
C LYS A 280 23.40 -9.03 21.65
N ILE A 281 24.33 -8.91 20.71
CA ILE A 281 25.00 -10.05 20.08
C ILE A 281 25.82 -10.81 21.15
N ALA A 282 26.56 -10.11 22.01
CA ALA A 282 27.34 -10.70 23.09
C ALA A 282 26.45 -11.42 24.13
N GLU A 283 25.29 -10.83 24.47
CA GLU A 283 24.29 -11.46 25.34
C GLU A 283 23.75 -12.77 24.74
N LEU A 284 23.35 -12.77 23.46
CA LEU A 284 22.83 -13.95 22.77
C LEU A 284 23.87 -15.06 22.66
N HIS A 285 25.15 -14.73 22.52
CA HIS A 285 26.24 -15.70 22.57
C HIS A 285 26.41 -16.29 23.98
N LYS A 286 26.43 -15.44 25.04
CA LYS A 286 26.51 -15.86 26.43
C LYS A 286 25.36 -16.78 26.84
N ASP A 287 24.14 -16.49 26.39
CA ASP A 287 22.93 -17.26 26.63
C ASP A 287 22.85 -18.53 25.76
N LYS A 288 23.86 -18.83 24.94
CA LYS A 288 23.93 -19.96 24.01
C LYS A 288 22.77 -20.03 23.01
N ARG A 289 22.13 -18.90 22.70
CA ARG A 289 21.13 -18.79 21.65
C ARG A 289 21.76 -18.72 20.27
N ILE A 290 22.96 -18.12 20.19
CA ILE A 290 23.80 -18.11 18.99
C ILE A 290 25.14 -18.72 19.41
N ASP A 291 25.42 -19.93 18.93
CA ASP A 291 26.70 -20.60 19.15
C ASP A 291 27.63 -20.38 17.95
N GLY A 292 28.93 -20.54 18.19
CA GLY A 292 29.94 -20.46 17.14
C GLY A 292 30.66 -19.15 17.02
N ILE A 293 30.34 -18.11 17.78
CA ILE A 293 31.09 -16.85 17.86
C ILE A 293 32.32 -17.07 18.73
N THR A 294 33.50 -16.65 18.27
CA THR A 294 34.77 -16.72 19.01
C THR A 294 35.23 -15.36 19.49
N ASP A 295 34.94 -14.32 18.74
CA ASP A 295 35.29 -12.94 19.10
C ASP A 295 34.32 -11.93 18.46
N LEU A 296 34.12 -10.81 19.11
CA LEU A 296 33.25 -9.72 18.69
C LEU A 296 33.92 -8.39 18.95
N ARG A 297 34.26 -7.66 17.90
CA ARG A 297 34.98 -6.39 17.97
C ARG A 297 34.28 -5.30 17.16
N ASP A 298 34.42 -4.09 17.64
CA ASP A 298 34.13 -2.87 16.88
C ASP A 298 35.45 -2.31 16.33
N GLU A 299 35.61 -2.36 15.03
CA GLU A 299 36.76 -1.84 14.29
C GLU A 299 36.40 -0.56 13.51
N SER A 300 35.28 0.10 13.87
CA SER A 300 34.85 1.33 13.21
C SER A 300 35.84 2.45 13.42
N ASP A 301 36.16 3.15 12.34
CA ASP A 301 37.11 4.28 12.36
C ASP A 301 36.57 5.47 11.53
N ARG A 302 37.44 6.37 11.10
CA ARG A 302 37.09 7.53 10.28
C ARG A 302 36.75 7.18 8.84
N GLU A 303 37.15 6.01 8.37
CA GLU A 303 36.86 5.51 7.03
C GLU A 303 35.46 4.87 6.94
N GLY A 304 34.93 4.38 8.07
CA GLY A 304 33.57 3.81 8.09
C GLY A 304 33.27 2.92 9.29
N MET A 305 32.04 2.43 9.30
CA MET A 305 31.57 1.45 10.28
C MET A 305 32.10 0.06 9.93
N ARG A 306 32.63 -0.66 10.93
CA ARG A 306 33.09 -2.03 10.78
C ARG A 306 32.93 -2.81 12.07
N ILE A 307 31.92 -3.67 12.15
CA ILE A 307 31.73 -4.61 13.24
C ILE A 307 32.23 -5.97 12.76
N VAL A 308 33.11 -6.60 13.50
CA VAL A 308 33.72 -7.90 13.15
C VAL A 308 33.26 -8.96 14.14
N ILE A 309 32.69 -10.05 13.61
CA ILE A 309 32.21 -11.21 14.35
C ILE A 309 33.00 -12.43 13.85
N GLU A 310 33.96 -12.91 14.62
CA GLU A 310 34.76 -14.09 14.27
C GLU A 310 34.03 -15.38 14.66
N LEU A 311 34.09 -16.37 13.78
CA LEU A 311 33.40 -17.65 13.95
C LEU A 311 34.38 -18.82 14.18
N ARG A 312 33.92 -19.88 14.82
CA ARG A 312 34.64 -21.16 14.89
C ARG A 312 34.73 -21.81 13.50
N ARG A 313 35.69 -22.70 13.31
CA ARG A 313 35.92 -23.39 12.02
C ARG A 313 34.78 -24.34 11.62
N ASP A 314 34.11 -24.93 12.60
CA ASP A 314 33.07 -25.96 12.45
C ASP A 314 31.67 -25.37 12.21
N VAL A 315 31.53 -24.05 12.12
CA VAL A 315 30.25 -23.37 12.04
C VAL A 315 30.03 -22.79 10.64
N ASN A 316 28.83 -23.01 10.09
CA ASN A 316 28.43 -22.38 8.85
C ASN A 316 28.11 -20.88 9.08
N PRO A 317 28.85 -19.96 8.45
CA PRO A 317 28.65 -18.51 8.63
C PRO A 317 27.24 -18.03 8.28
N SER A 318 26.62 -18.60 7.23
CA SER A 318 25.28 -18.23 6.80
C SER A 318 24.20 -18.58 7.83
N VAL A 319 24.38 -19.68 8.56
CA VAL A 319 23.45 -20.08 9.63
C VAL A 319 23.52 -19.09 10.80
N VAL A 320 24.75 -18.71 11.22
CA VAL A 320 24.95 -17.72 12.27
C VAL A 320 24.39 -16.37 11.85
N LEU A 321 24.67 -15.95 10.61
CA LEU A 321 24.15 -14.69 10.06
C LEU A 321 22.63 -14.65 10.06
N ASN A 322 21.95 -15.73 9.67
CA ASN A 322 20.49 -15.82 9.72
C ASN A 322 19.94 -15.76 11.15
N LEU A 323 20.63 -16.37 12.12
CA LEU A 323 20.25 -16.26 13.54
C LEU A 323 20.42 -14.82 14.05
N LEU A 324 21.49 -14.12 13.63
CA LEU A 324 21.71 -12.72 13.94
C LEU A 324 20.57 -11.83 13.37
N TYR A 325 20.18 -12.01 12.11
CA TYR A 325 19.03 -11.30 11.52
C TYR A 325 17.72 -11.58 12.26
N LYS A 326 17.52 -12.80 12.72
CA LYS A 326 16.28 -13.19 13.42
C LYS A 326 16.18 -12.65 14.84
N HIS A 327 17.30 -12.50 15.54
CA HIS A 327 17.32 -12.22 16.98
C HIS A 327 17.89 -10.84 17.36
N THR A 328 18.40 -10.09 16.40
CA THR A 328 18.99 -8.76 16.62
C THR A 328 18.47 -7.73 15.64
N GLN A 329 18.79 -6.46 15.89
CA GLN A 329 18.47 -5.35 15.00
C GLN A 329 19.39 -5.26 13.75
N MET A 330 20.17 -6.29 13.45
CA MET A 330 20.81 -6.40 12.13
C MET A 330 19.77 -6.52 10.99
N GLN A 331 18.54 -6.93 11.31
CA GLN A 331 17.37 -6.77 10.47
C GLN A 331 16.25 -6.19 11.33
N ASP A 332 15.68 -5.07 10.89
CA ASP A 332 14.60 -4.41 11.61
C ASP A 332 13.51 -3.96 10.64
N THR A 333 12.35 -3.64 11.18
CA THR A 333 11.19 -3.19 10.40
C THR A 333 10.92 -1.71 10.66
N PHE A 334 11.07 -0.89 9.64
CA PHE A 334 10.67 0.51 9.66
C PHE A 334 9.17 0.61 9.39
N GLY A 335 8.39 0.98 10.40
CA GLY A 335 6.95 1.18 10.25
C GLY A 335 6.65 2.58 9.72
N VAL A 336 6.28 2.69 8.44
CA VAL A 336 5.94 3.96 7.80
C VAL A 336 4.57 4.45 8.27
N ILE A 337 4.50 5.72 8.67
CA ILE A 337 3.28 6.46 8.96
C ILE A 337 3.47 7.88 8.41
N ASN A 338 2.92 8.17 7.26
CA ASN A 338 3.03 9.46 6.58
C ASN A 338 1.99 10.45 7.12
N LEU A 339 2.11 10.79 8.40
CA LEU A 339 1.25 11.75 9.07
C LEU A 339 1.90 13.13 9.09
N ALA A 340 1.24 14.12 8.54
CA ALA A 340 1.69 15.52 8.55
C ALA A 340 0.52 16.47 8.77
N LEU A 341 0.83 17.72 9.10
CA LEU A 341 -0.16 18.79 9.24
C LEU A 341 -0.47 19.40 7.87
N VAL A 342 -1.74 19.38 7.50
CA VAL A 342 -2.31 20.10 6.36
C VAL A 342 -3.33 21.10 6.92
N ASP A 343 -3.08 22.39 6.77
CA ASP A 343 -3.91 23.46 7.35
C ASP A 343 -4.17 23.26 8.85
N ASN A 344 -3.10 22.97 9.61
CA ASN A 344 -3.11 22.65 11.04
C ASN A 344 -3.92 21.39 11.44
N GLN A 345 -4.35 20.57 10.48
CA GLN A 345 -5.05 19.32 10.73
C GLN A 345 -4.13 18.11 10.43
N PRO A 346 -4.02 17.15 11.33
CA PRO A 346 -3.22 15.94 11.08
C PRO A 346 -3.91 15.03 10.06
N LYS A 347 -3.21 14.70 8.96
CA LYS A 347 -3.69 13.80 7.91
C LYS A 347 -2.63 12.76 7.58
N ILE A 348 -3.07 11.54 7.33
CA ILE A 348 -2.23 10.49 6.75
C ILE A 348 -2.30 10.66 5.24
N LEU A 349 -1.15 10.82 4.60
CA LEU A 349 -1.03 11.18 3.21
C LEU A 349 -0.33 10.05 2.42
N ASN A 350 -0.81 9.79 1.23
CA ASN A 350 -0.13 8.96 0.26
C ASN A 350 1.00 9.74 -0.45
N LEU A 351 1.78 9.08 -1.28
CA LEU A 351 2.92 9.70 -1.96
C LEU A 351 2.51 10.85 -2.87
N TYR A 352 1.44 10.68 -3.64
CA TYR A 352 0.91 11.72 -4.52
C TYR A 352 0.48 12.96 -3.74
N GLU A 353 -0.27 12.78 -2.65
CA GLU A 353 -0.75 13.88 -1.81
C GLU A 353 0.41 14.67 -1.19
N LEU A 354 1.46 13.97 -0.70
CA LEU A 354 2.66 14.63 -0.15
C LEU A 354 3.35 15.54 -1.17
N LEU A 355 3.54 15.06 -2.38
CA LEU A 355 4.17 15.82 -3.46
C LEU A 355 3.27 16.94 -3.98
N ASN A 356 1.97 16.70 -4.05
CA ASN A 356 1.01 17.69 -4.52
C ASN A 356 0.87 18.87 -3.54
N TYR A 357 0.78 18.62 -2.24
CA TYR A 357 0.76 19.72 -1.25
C TYR A 357 2.06 20.53 -1.27
N TYR A 358 3.20 19.87 -1.49
CA TYR A 358 4.44 20.60 -1.71
C TYR A 358 4.41 21.45 -2.98
N LEU A 359 3.90 20.94 -4.10
CA LEU A 359 3.79 21.69 -5.35
C LEU A 359 2.85 22.90 -5.22
N ILE A 360 1.71 22.74 -4.54
CA ILE A 360 0.79 23.85 -4.24
C ILE A 360 1.51 24.95 -3.44
N HIS A 361 2.27 24.56 -2.43
CA HIS A 361 3.08 25.52 -1.66
C HIS A 361 4.11 26.24 -2.54
N GLN A 362 4.78 25.52 -3.44
CA GLN A 362 5.74 26.15 -4.37
C GLN A 362 5.08 27.13 -5.35
N LYS A 363 3.89 26.78 -5.88
CA LYS A 363 3.09 27.68 -6.70
C LYS A 363 2.82 29.00 -5.94
N GLU A 364 2.44 28.93 -4.68
CA GLU A 364 2.19 30.11 -3.83
C GLU A 364 3.48 30.92 -3.59
N VAL A 365 4.56 30.26 -3.17
CA VAL A 365 5.86 30.90 -2.90
C VAL A 365 6.39 31.65 -4.13
N ILE A 366 6.37 31.00 -5.29
CA ILE A 366 6.86 31.62 -6.53
C ILE A 366 5.95 32.75 -7.00
N THR A 367 4.64 32.62 -6.88
CA THR A 367 3.69 33.67 -7.21
C THR A 367 3.91 34.92 -6.34
N ARG A 368 4.04 34.73 -5.03
CA ARG A 368 4.31 35.84 -4.08
C ARG A 368 5.67 36.48 -4.33
N ARG A 369 6.73 35.67 -4.55
CA ARG A 369 8.05 36.19 -4.94
C ARG A 369 7.98 37.02 -6.23
N THR A 370 7.36 36.49 -7.25
CA THR A 370 7.26 37.15 -8.56
C THR A 370 6.47 38.47 -8.47
N ARG A 371 5.42 38.48 -7.66
CA ARG A 371 4.67 39.73 -7.37
C ARG A 371 5.50 40.75 -6.62
N PHE A 372 6.28 40.32 -5.63
CA PHE A 372 7.19 41.22 -4.90
C PHE A 372 8.28 41.80 -5.81
N ASP A 373 8.91 40.95 -6.63
CA ASP A 373 9.94 41.40 -7.58
C ASP A 373 9.33 42.32 -8.66
N LEU A 374 8.09 42.04 -9.12
CA LEU A 374 7.36 42.89 -10.04
C LEU A 374 7.10 44.30 -9.44
N ASN A 375 6.56 44.35 -8.22
CA ASN A 375 6.29 45.62 -7.55
C ASN A 375 7.56 46.47 -7.41
N LYS A 376 8.67 45.85 -6.97
CA LYS A 376 9.97 46.52 -6.87
C LYS A 376 10.52 46.99 -8.22
N ALA A 377 10.37 46.18 -9.26
CA ALA A 377 10.78 46.55 -10.61
C ALA A 377 9.94 47.72 -11.16
N GLU A 378 8.62 47.69 -10.94
CA GLU A 378 7.71 48.80 -11.32
C GLU A 378 8.01 50.08 -10.56
N GLU A 379 8.22 50.00 -9.24
CA GLU A 379 8.64 51.15 -8.44
C GLU A 379 9.95 51.75 -8.95
N ARG A 380 10.95 50.92 -9.24
CA ARG A 380 12.24 51.39 -9.77
C ARG A 380 12.10 51.95 -11.18
N ALA A 381 11.36 51.32 -12.07
CA ALA A 381 11.09 51.79 -13.44
C ALA A 381 10.34 53.13 -13.41
N HIS A 382 9.39 53.28 -12.49
CA HIS A 382 8.68 54.55 -12.31
C HIS A 382 9.61 55.70 -11.92
N ILE A 383 10.55 55.45 -10.98
CA ILE A 383 11.54 56.47 -10.62
C ILE A 383 12.46 56.78 -11.80
N LEU A 384 12.97 55.76 -12.51
CA LEU A 384 13.83 55.97 -13.66
C LEU A 384 13.16 56.75 -14.79
N GLN A 385 11.88 56.49 -15.03
CA GLN A 385 11.09 57.24 -16.00
C GLN A 385 11.06 58.74 -15.66
N GLY A 386 10.86 59.10 -14.41
CA GLY A 386 10.92 60.47 -13.93
C GLY A 386 12.32 61.08 -14.11
N LEU A 387 13.38 60.37 -13.82
CA LEU A 387 14.76 60.83 -14.01
C LEU A 387 15.12 61.04 -15.48
N ILE A 388 14.64 60.22 -16.38
CA ILE A 388 14.83 60.35 -17.84
C ILE A 388 14.12 61.64 -18.32
N ILE A 389 12.85 61.87 -17.91
CA ILE A 389 12.10 63.08 -18.23
C ILE A 389 12.86 64.33 -17.74
N ALA A 390 13.43 64.27 -16.54
CA ALA A 390 14.22 65.36 -15.98
C ALA A 390 15.52 65.61 -16.77
N LEU A 391 16.21 64.56 -17.23
CA LEU A 391 17.43 64.66 -18.04
C LEU A 391 17.13 65.22 -19.45
N ASP A 392 15.98 64.91 -20.05
CA ASP A 392 15.53 65.42 -21.32
C ASP A 392 15.23 66.98 -21.25
N ASN A 393 14.88 67.43 -20.05
CA ASN A 393 14.52 68.87 -19.82
C ASN A 393 15.45 69.45 -18.72
N ILE A 394 16.72 69.15 -18.74
CA ILE A 394 17.63 69.42 -17.61
C ILE A 394 17.76 70.89 -17.28
N ASP A 395 17.82 71.80 -18.29
CA ASP A 395 17.98 73.25 -18.07
C ASP A 395 16.75 73.83 -17.38
N GLU A 396 15.55 73.34 -17.74
CA GLU A 396 14.30 73.78 -17.11
C GLU A 396 14.19 73.29 -15.64
N VAL A 397 14.56 72.03 -15.43
CA VAL A 397 14.61 71.43 -14.10
C VAL A 397 15.58 72.20 -13.17
N ILE A 398 16.76 72.46 -13.66
CA ILE A 398 17.75 73.28 -12.88
C ILE A 398 17.19 74.69 -12.58
N SER A 399 16.53 75.38 -13.53
CA SER A 399 15.92 76.63 -13.32
C SER A 399 14.84 76.58 -12.25
N ILE A 400 13.94 75.60 -12.28
CA ILE A 400 12.88 75.41 -11.24
C ILE A 400 13.49 75.16 -9.87
N ILE A 401 14.48 74.31 -9.76
CA ILE A 401 15.11 73.99 -8.47
C ILE A 401 15.82 75.19 -7.87
N ARG A 402 16.55 75.97 -8.73
CA ARG A 402 17.24 77.16 -8.27
C ARG A 402 16.26 78.31 -7.89
N GLY A 403 15.09 78.42 -8.57
CA GLY A 403 14.08 79.37 -8.30
C GLY A 403 13.24 79.13 -7.04
N SER A 404 13.26 77.91 -6.55
CA SER A 404 12.48 77.47 -5.38
C SER A 404 13.19 77.85 -4.08
N ARG A 405 12.39 78.22 -3.07
CA ARG A 405 12.93 78.58 -1.74
C ARG A 405 13.16 77.38 -0.83
N THR A 406 12.33 76.34 -0.98
CA THR A 406 12.41 75.10 -0.18
C THR A 406 12.41 73.92 -1.11
N THR A 407 12.86 72.77 -0.60
CA THR A 407 12.80 71.47 -1.32
C THR A 407 11.37 71.08 -1.66
N ALA A 408 10.41 71.40 -0.77
CA ALA A 408 9.00 71.09 -0.99
C ALA A 408 8.43 71.94 -2.15
N ASP A 409 8.80 73.21 -2.26
CA ASP A 409 8.37 74.09 -3.38
C ASP A 409 8.94 73.60 -4.71
N ALA A 410 10.22 73.16 -4.72
CA ALA A 410 10.83 72.62 -5.89
C ALA A 410 10.12 71.30 -6.36
N LYS A 411 9.77 70.40 -5.46
CA LYS A 411 9.00 69.22 -5.75
C LYS A 411 7.65 69.51 -6.35
N ASN A 412 6.86 70.41 -5.69
CA ASN A 412 5.54 70.77 -6.18
C ASN A 412 5.60 71.39 -7.57
N SER A 413 6.56 72.28 -7.84
CA SER A 413 6.73 72.93 -9.14
C SER A 413 7.15 71.92 -10.24
N LEU A 414 7.99 70.89 -9.90
CA LEU A 414 8.35 69.82 -10.82
C LEU A 414 7.16 68.90 -11.10
N MET A 415 6.34 68.62 -10.09
CA MET A 415 5.13 67.78 -10.24
C MET A 415 4.11 68.46 -11.13
N GLU A 416 3.85 69.78 -10.90
CA GLU A 416 2.91 70.56 -11.71
C GLU A 416 3.37 70.73 -13.17
N ARG A 417 4.68 70.99 -13.36
CA ARG A 417 5.23 71.24 -14.69
C ARG A 417 5.33 70.01 -15.58
N PHE A 418 5.80 68.88 -15.05
CA PHE A 418 6.09 67.69 -15.83
C PHE A 418 5.11 66.54 -15.58
N GLY A 419 4.07 66.71 -14.76
CA GLY A 419 3.12 65.64 -14.39
C GLY A 419 3.74 64.50 -13.61
N LEU A 420 4.74 64.81 -12.81
CA LEU A 420 5.49 63.77 -12.07
C LEU A 420 4.80 63.40 -10.76
N SER A 421 5.02 62.18 -10.30
CA SER A 421 4.63 61.75 -8.95
C SER A 421 5.56 62.31 -7.87
N ASP A 422 5.11 62.31 -6.62
CA ASP A 422 5.93 62.76 -5.48
C ASP A 422 7.26 62.00 -5.39
N ALA A 423 7.24 60.70 -5.59
CA ALA A 423 8.43 59.84 -5.57
C ALA A 423 9.41 60.16 -6.72
N GLN A 424 8.91 60.50 -7.91
CA GLN A 424 9.72 60.91 -9.05
C GLN A 424 10.33 62.28 -8.80
N ALA A 425 9.54 63.25 -8.31
CA ALA A 425 10.01 64.58 -8.00
C ALA A 425 11.05 64.56 -6.88
N GLN A 426 10.87 63.74 -5.86
CA GLN A 426 11.86 63.54 -4.79
C GLN A 426 13.19 62.96 -5.35
N ALA A 427 13.12 61.97 -6.21
CA ALA A 427 14.32 61.39 -6.81
C ALA A 427 15.09 62.41 -7.70
N ILE A 428 14.37 63.30 -8.37
CA ILE A 428 14.97 64.35 -9.19
C ILE A 428 15.67 65.40 -8.29
N VAL A 429 15.06 65.80 -7.20
CA VAL A 429 15.66 66.80 -6.27
C VAL A 429 16.90 66.19 -5.54
N ASP A 430 16.88 64.88 -5.27
CA ASP A 430 18.01 64.15 -4.65
C ASP A 430 19.09 63.73 -5.66
N MET A 431 18.93 64.08 -6.93
CA MET A 431 19.84 63.69 -8.00
C MET A 431 21.21 64.31 -7.84
N ARG A 432 22.26 63.48 -7.94
CA ARG A 432 23.64 63.94 -7.86
C ARG A 432 24.11 64.56 -9.18
N LEU A 433 24.93 65.63 -9.14
CA LEU A 433 25.46 66.28 -10.33
C LEU A 433 26.21 65.34 -11.30
N LYS A 434 26.82 64.28 -10.82
CA LYS A 434 27.47 63.30 -11.67
C LYS A 434 26.51 62.56 -12.64
N THR A 435 25.25 62.47 -12.30
CA THR A 435 24.21 61.79 -13.09
C THR A 435 23.84 62.58 -14.35
N LEU A 436 24.27 63.85 -14.45
CA LEU A 436 24.05 64.70 -15.60
C LEU A 436 25.00 64.40 -16.76
N THR A 437 25.98 63.53 -16.59
CA THR A 437 26.92 63.19 -17.66
C THR A 437 26.28 62.24 -18.68
N GLY A 438 26.63 62.38 -19.94
CA GLY A 438 26.05 61.55 -21.02
C GLY A 438 26.20 60.04 -20.81
N LEU A 439 27.34 59.63 -20.19
CA LEU A 439 27.58 58.21 -19.86
C LEU A 439 26.62 57.66 -18.78
N GLU A 440 26.29 58.48 -17.80
CA GLU A 440 25.34 58.06 -16.74
C GLU A 440 23.89 58.05 -17.26
N ARG A 441 23.56 58.98 -18.21
CA ARG A 441 22.28 58.98 -18.92
C ARG A 441 22.06 57.65 -19.68
N GLU A 442 23.05 57.21 -20.46
CA GLU A 442 22.98 55.98 -21.21
C GLU A 442 22.79 54.75 -20.27
N LYS A 443 23.43 54.76 -19.10
CA LYS A 443 23.22 53.72 -18.08
C LYS A 443 21.80 53.71 -17.55
N LEU A 444 21.19 54.85 -17.27
CA LEU A 444 19.80 54.93 -16.79
C LEU A 444 18.81 54.46 -17.86
N GLU A 445 19.03 54.84 -19.11
CA GLU A 445 18.19 54.38 -20.24
C GLU A 445 18.28 52.85 -20.44
N ASN A 446 19.49 52.29 -20.33
CA ASN A 446 19.69 50.84 -20.43
C ASN A 446 19.07 50.11 -19.21
N GLU A 447 19.27 50.64 -17.97
CA GLU A 447 18.62 50.09 -16.77
C GLU A 447 17.09 50.12 -16.91
N TYR A 448 16.51 51.17 -17.41
CA TYR A 448 15.07 51.27 -17.64
C TYR A 448 14.57 50.24 -18.67
N LYS A 449 15.30 50.08 -19.77
CA LYS A 449 14.98 49.08 -20.81
C LYS A 449 15.03 47.66 -20.30
N ASP A 450 16.07 47.30 -19.51
CA ASP A 450 16.24 46.00 -18.92
C ASP A 450 15.11 45.70 -17.89
N LEU A 451 14.77 46.70 -17.06
CA LEU A 451 13.65 46.62 -16.13
C LEU A 451 12.29 46.42 -16.82
N MET A 452 12.05 47.11 -17.93
CA MET A 452 10.80 46.98 -18.70
C MET A 452 10.69 45.56 -19.32
N ALA A 453 11.81 44.99 -19.78
CA ALA A 453 11.85 43.61 -20.24
C ALA A 453 11.55 42.64 -19.08
N GLN A 454 12.19 42.83 -17.91
CA GLN A 454 11.95 42.04 -16.71
C GLN A 454 10.48 42.14 -16.23
N ILE A 455 9.89 43.35 -16.20
CA ILE A 455 8.47 43.58 -15.83
C ILE A 455 7.55 42.79 -16.78
N THR A 456 7.86 42.79 -18.07
CA THR A 456 7.06 42.07 -19.07
C THR A 456 7.12 40.55 -18.80
N GLU A 457 8.31 40.01 -18.50
CA GLU A 457 8.50 38.61 -18.16
C GLU A 457 7.78 38.23 -16.86
N LEU A 458 7.94 39.01 -15.79
CA LEU A 458 7.29 38.76 -14.51
C LEU A 458 5.76 38.78 -14.63
N LYS A 459 5.19 39.72 -15.42
CA LYS A 459 3.76 39.77 -15.73
C LYS A 459 3.31 38.53 -16.51
N ALA A 460 4.11 38.05 -17.45
CA ALA A 460 3.80 36.85 -18.22
C ALA A 460 3.79 35.58 -17.34
N ILE A 461 4.69 35.49 -16.35
CA ILE A 461 4.72 34.36 -15.38
C ILE A 461 3.47 34.42 -14.50
N LEU A 462 3.04 35.57 -14.03
CA LEU A 462 1.84 35.70 -13.19
C LEU A 462 0.52 35.46 -13.95
N ALA A 463 0.50 35.70 -15.26
CA ALA A 463 -0.68 35.50 -16.10
C ALA A 463 -0.90 34.08 -16.60
N ASP A 464 0.15 33.26 -16.58
CA ASP A 464 0.13 31.92 -17.18
C ASP A 464 0.68 30.88 -16.17
N GLU A 465 -0.19 30.00 -15.68
CA GLU A 465 0.17 28.95 -14.74
C GLU A 465 1.21 27.97 -15.33
N LYS A 466 1.16 27.69 -16.63
CA LYS A 466 2.15 26.82 -17.29
C LYS A 466 3.55 27.43 -17.26
N LYS A 467 3.65 28.74 -17.39
CA LYS A 467 4.94 29.44 -17.23
C LYS A 467 5.44 29.43 -15.80
N LEU A 468 4.53 29.63 -14.83
CA LEU A 468 4.85 29.51 -13.41
C LEU A 468 5.41 28.12 -13.08
N LEU A 469 4.76 27.07 -13.56
CA LEU A 469 5.21 25.68 -13.41
C LEU A 469 6.57 25.44 -14.07
N ALA A 470 6.82 26.02 -15.25
CA ALA A 470 8.11 25.91 -15.93
C ALA A 470 9.25 26.55 -15.12
N VAL A 471 8.99 27.69 -14.44
CA VAL A 471 9.96 28.31 -13.53
C VAL A 471 10.25 27.41 -12.34
N ILE A 472 9.21 26.85 -11.69
CA ILE A 472 9.38 25.92 -10.57
C ILE A 472 10.19 24.72 -11.01
N ARG A 473 9.86 24.14 -12.17
CA ARG A 473 10.57 22.98 -12.76
C ARG A 473 12.06 23.26 -12.93
N THR A 474 12.41 24.38 -13.53
CA THR A 474 13.80 24.75 -13.79
C THR A 474 14.58 24.91 -12.49
N GLU A 475 14.04 25.66 -11.54
CA GLU A 475 14.72 25.96 -10.27
C GLU A 475 14.88 24.74 -9.36
N ILE A 476 13.91 23.79 -9.37
CA ILE A 476 14.02 22.59 -8.57
C ILE A 476 15.05 21.61 -9.18
N LEU A 477 15.17 21.54 -10.52
CA LEU A 477 16.19 20.75 -11.18
C LEU A 477 17.60 21.27 -10.89
N GLU A 478 17.82 22.58 -10.85
CA GLU A 478 19.11 23.15 -10.42
C GLU A 478 19.52 22.70 -9.00
N ILE A 479 18.52 22.52 -8.10
CA ILE A 479 18.77 22.03 -6.75
C ILE A 479 19.17 20.56 -6.79
N ALA A 480 18.53 19.74 -7.63
CA ALA A 480 18.87 18.33 -7.81
C ALA A 480 20.31 18.17 -8.33
N ASP A 481 20.69 18.97 -9.34
CA ASP A 481 22.02 18.93 -9.93
C ASP A 481 23.11 19.38 -8.95
N LYS A 482 22.82 20.39 -8.15
CA LYS A 482 23.81 21.01 -7.25
C LYS A 482 24.03 20.23 -5.95
N TYR A 483 22.98 19.63 -5.40
CA TYR A 483 22.98 19.01 -4.07
C TYR A 483 22.68 17.52 -4.06
N GLY A 484 22.20 16.96 -5.20
CA GLY A 484 21.88 15.55 -5.29
C GLY A 484 23.13 14.68 -5.26
N ASP A 485 23.04 13.57 -4.54
CA ASP A 485 24.03 12.51 -4.45
C ASP A 485 23.44 11.16 -4.89
N ASP A 486 24.29 10.13 -4.88
CA ASP A 486 23.82 8.78 -5.21
C ASP A 486 23.06 8.15 -4.05
N ARG A 487 22.21 7.20 -4.39
CA ARG A 487 21.43 6.43 -3.43
C ARG A 487 22.36 5.61 -2.53
N ARG A 488 22.12 5.62 -1.23
CA ARG A 488 22.88 4.85 -0.23
C ARG A 488 22.25 3.51 0.07
N THR A 489 20.92 3.47 0.23
CA THR A 489 20.18 2.25 0.57
C THR A 489 19.91 1.43 -0.67
N GLN A 490 20.26 0.15 -0.64
CA GLN A 490 19.98 -0.81 -1.72
C GLN A 490 18.56 -1.37 -1.55
N ILE A 491 17.94 -1.73 -2.67
CA ILE A 491 16.68 -2.47 -2.68
C ILE A 491 16.99 -3.87 -3.20
N GLY A 492 16.93 -4.84 -2.30
CA GLY A 492 17.17 -6.26 -2.58
C GLY A 492 15.87 -7.03 -2.72
N TYR A 493 16.00 -8.25 -3.19
CA TYR A 493 14.88 -9.20 -3.17
C TYR A 493 14.60 -9.62 -1.74
N ASP A 494 13.32 -9.71 -1.39
CA ASP A 494 12.93 -10.37 -0.16
C ASP A 494 12.81 -11.88 -0.42
N GLU A 495 13.57 -12.67 0.29
CA GLU A 495 13.42 -14.13 0.27
C GLU A 495 12.02 -14.58 0.73
N PHE A 496 11.25 -13.65 1.35
CA PHE A 496 9.84 -13.85 1.73
C PHE A 496 8.84 -13.15 0.80
N ASP A 497 9.29 -12.29 -0.14
CA ASP A 497 8.49 -11.78 -1.25
C ASP A 497 8.46 -12.76 -2.45
N ILE A 498 9.34 -13.76 -2.46
CA ILE A 498 9.04 -15.02 -3.12
C ILE A 498 7.90 -15.60 -2.27
N SER A 499 6.68 -15.38 -2.71
CA SER A 499 5.53 -15.98 -2.06
C SER A 499 5.80 -17.48 -2.00
N MET A 500 5.36 -18.19 -0.95
CA MET A 500 5.42 -19.66 -0.95
C MET A 500 4.85 -20.21 -2.27
N GLU A 501 4.06 -19.43 -2.94
CA GLU A 501 3.47 -19.66 -4.23
C GLU A 501 4.49 -19.68 -5.37
N ASP A 502 5.48 -18.76 -5.39
CA ASP A 502 6.53 -18.70 -6.43
C ASP A 502 7.58 -19.82 -6.29
N LEU A 503 7.69 -20.40 -5.09
CA LEU A 503 8.57 -21.55 -4.83
C LEU A 503 7.91 -22.90 -5.16
N ILE A 504 6.58 -22.93 -5.30
CA ILE A 504 5.83 -24.13 -5.62
C ILE A 504 5.55 -24.10 -7.13
N PRO A 505 6.03 -25.07 -7.91
CA PRO A 505 5.71 -25.11 -9.33
C PRO A 505 4.20 -25.22 -9.53
N GLU A 506 3.65 -24.44 -10.46
CA GLU A 506 2.27 -24.58 -10.84
C GLU A 506 2.07 -25.93 -11.52
N THR A 507 1.39 -26.82 -10.84
CA THR A 507 1.11 -28.18 -11.31
C THR A 507 -0.38 -28.47 -11.30
N ASN A 508 -0.84 -29.24 -12.27
CA ASN A 508 -2.19 -29.77 -12.27
C ASN A 508 -2.35 -30.78 -11.16
N THR A 509 -3.35 -30.58 -10.31
CA THR A 509 -3.59 -31.41 -9.14
C THR A 509 -5.03 -31.88 -9.06
N VAL A 510 -5.21 -33.07 -8.51
CA VAL A 510 -6.52 -33.62 -8.19
C VAL A 510 -6.73 -33.53 -6.68
N ILE A 511 -7.81 -32.91 -6.30
CA ILE A 511 -8.23 -32.79 -4.90
C ILE A 511 -9.42 -33.69 -4.68
N THR A 512 -9.36 -34.54 -3.67
CA THR A 512 -10.46 -35.43 -3.30
C THR A 512 -10.90 -35.16 -1.87
N MET A 513 -12.21 -35.09 -1.66
CA MET A 513 -12.80 -34.89 -0.34
C MET A 513 -13.83 -35.99 -0.03
N THR A 514 -13.78 -36.52 1.20
CA THR A 514 -14.75 -37.51 1.66
C THR A 514 -15.91 -36.88 2.43
N LYS A 515 -16.99 -37.67 2.62
CA LYS A 515 -18.18 -37.21 3.38
C LYS A 515 -17.89 -36.84 4.83
N VAL A 516 -16.96 -37.55 5.46
CA VAL A 516 -16.54 -37.28 6.85
C VAL A 516 -15.59 -36.07 6.92
N GLY A 517 -15.10 -35.61 5.77
CA GLY A 517 -14.26 -34.40 5.70
C GLY A 517 -12.76 -34.67 5.66
N TYR A 518 -12.33 -35.84 5.17
CA TYR A 518 -10.94 -36.06 4.82
C TYR A 518 -10.66 -35.51 3.43
N ILE A 519 -9.58 -34.73 3.31
CA ILE A 519 -9.16 -34.09 2.06
C ILE A 519 -7.70 -34.38 1.76
N LYS A 520 -7.36 -34.53 0.50
CA LYS A 520 -5.97 -34.68 0.03
C LYS A 520 -5.79 -34.09 -1.36
N ARG A 521 -4.55 -33.78 -1.68
CA ARG A 521 -4.09 -33.34 -2.99
C ARG A 521 -3.19 -34.43 -3.60
N MET A 522 -3.29 -34.67 -4.90
CA MET A 522 -2.48 -35.60 -5.66
C MET A 522 -2.10 -35.02 -7.00
N GLY A 523 -0.92 -35.37 -7.53
CA GLY A 523 -0.56 -35.02 -8.91
C GLY A 523 -1.40 -35.81 -9.92
N THR A 524 -1.68 -35.22 -11.07
CA THR A 524 -2.43 -35.85 -12.16
C THR A 524 -1.78 -37.11 -12.71
N ASP A 525 -0.47 -37.26 -12.60
CA ASP A 525 0.32 -38.42 -13.04
C ASP A 525 -0.10 -39.72 -12.35
N ASN A 526 -0.79 -39.64 -11.21
CA ASN A 526 -1.31 -40.79 -10.49
C ASN A 526 -2.59 -41.36 -11.10
N PHE A 527 -3.19 -40.70 -12.11
CA PHE A 527 -4.44 -41.11 -12.77
C PHE A 527 -4.21 -41.39 -14.27
N LYS A 528 -3.39 -42.39 -14.61
CA LYS A 528 -3.23 -42.80 -16.00
C LYS A 528 -4.51 -43.45 -16.51
N SER A 529 -4.93 -43.08 -17.73
CA SER A 529 -6.08 -43.66 -18.41
C SER A 529 -5.90 -45.17 -18.58
N GLN A 530 -6.93 -45.98 -18.28
CA GLN A 530 -6.94 -47.41 -18.52
C GLN A 530 -7.78 -47.75 -19.75
N HIS A 531 -7.31 -48.68 -20.58
CA HIS A 531 -8.07 -49.19 -21.70
C HIS A 531 -9.34 -49.91 -21.26
N ARG A 532 -10.33 -50.02 -22.16
CA ARG A 532 -11.59 -50.74 -21.95
C ARG A 532 -11.37 -52.14 -21.36
N GLY A 533 -11.98 -52.43 -20.19
CA GLY A 533 -11.88 -53.70 -19.49
C GLY A 533 -10.91 -53.73 -18.31
N GLY A 534 -10.27 -52.60 -17.97
CA GLY A 534 -9.42 -52.46 -16.80
C GLY A 534 -10.18 -52.63 -15.47
N LYS A 535 -9.59 -53.28 -14.48
CA LYS A 535 -10.10 -53.31 -13.10
C LYS A 535 -9.92 -51.91 -12.53
N GLY A 536 -11.00 -51.24 -12.16
CA GLY A 536 -10.96 -49.86 -11.58
C GLY A 536 -9.93 -49.74 -10.46
N ILE A 537 -9.38 -48.55 -10.34
CA ILE A 537 -8.31 -48.27 -9.37
C ILE A 537 -8.94 -47.66 -8.10
N LYS A 538 -8.54 -48.19 -6.93
CA LYS A 538 -8.99 -47.64 -5.63
C LYS A 538 -8.36 -46.25 -5.42
N GLY A 539 -9.21 -45.23 -5.38
CA GLY A 539 -8.74 -43.84 -5.33
C GLY A 539 -8.37 -43.31 -3.93
N MET A 540 -8.88 -43.97 -2.88
CA MET A 540 -8.63 -43.59 -1.48
C MET A 540 -8.96 -44.71 -0.54
N GLU A 541 -8.24 -44.83 0.58
CA GLU A 541 -8.63 -45.72 1.67
C GLU A 541 -9.59 -44.98 2.59
N THR A 542 -10.79 -45.51 2.76
CA THR A 542 -11.85 -44.89 3.57
C THR A 542 -12.06 -45.70 4.87
N ILE A 543 -12.56 -45.03 5.91
CA ILE A 543 -13.06 -45.68 7.12
C ILE A 543 -14.38 -46.37 6.80
N GLN A 544 -14.81 -47.33 7.60
CA GLN A 544 -16.14 -47.91 7.54
C GLN A 544 -17.17 -46.78 7.52
N ASP A 545 -18.04 -46.74 6.49
CA ASP A 545 -19.07 -45.70 6.24
C ASP A 545 -18.59 -44.34 5.68
N ASP A 546 -17.33 -44.18 5.23
CA ASP A 546 -16.87 -42.95 4.54
C ASP A 546 -16.65 -43.21 3.04
N TYR A 547 -16.88 -42.15 2.21
CA TYR A 547 -16.75 -42.23 0.74
C TYR A 547 -16.40 -40.85 0.16
N ILE A 548 -15.83 -40.86 -1.05
CA ILE A 548 -15.50 -39.60 -1.76
C ILE A 548 -16.81 -38.91 -2.20
N VAL A 549 -17.01 -37.68 -1.76
CA VAL A 549 -18.16 -36.86 -2.15
C VAL A 549 -17.80 -35.95 -3.30
N GLU A 550 -16.58 -35.43 -3.33
CA GLU A 550 -16.13 -34.46 -4.30
C GLU A 550 -14.74 -34.77 -4.80
N MET A 551 -14.54 -34.65 -6.10
CA MET A 551 -13.26 -34.72 -6.78
C MET A 551 -13.16 -33.53 -7.71
N LEU A 552 -12.08 -32.75 -7.56
CA LEU A 552 -11.86 -31.52 -8.29
C LEU A 552 -10.46 -31.54 -8.93
N MET A 553 -10.39 -31.27 -10.23
CA MET A 553 -9.17 -30.98 -10.94
C MET A 553 -8.92 -29.46 -10.92
N THR A 554 -7.71 -29.05 -10.54
CA THR A 554 -7.34 -27.66 -10.45
C THR A 554 -5.81 -27.51 -10.51
N THR A 555 -5.29 -26.29 -10.59
CA THR A 555 -3.85 -26.04 -10.43
C THR A 555 -3.49 -25.82 -8.96
N SER A 556 -2.23 -26.05 -8.60
CA SER A 556 -1.72 -25.85 -7.24
C SER A 556 -1.92 -24.41 -6.73
N HIS A 557 -1.98 -23.42 -7.63
CA HIS A 557 -2.06 -21.98 -7.32
C HIS A 557 -3.49 -21.43 -7.22
N HIS A 558 -4.51 -22.16 -7.66
CA HIS A 558 -5.89 -21.70 -7.57
C HIS A 558 -6.35 -21.58 -6.11
N TYR A 559 -7.19 -20.61 -5.85
CA TYR A 559 -7.94 -20.54 -4.60
C TYR A 559 -9.05 -21.58 -4.58
N LEU A 560 -9.25 -22.20 -3.45
CA LEU A 560 -10.37 -23.10 -3.18
C LEU A 560 -11.27 -22.45 -2.15
N MET A 561 -12.53 -22.26 -2.53
CA MET A 561 -13.58 -21.78 -1.65
C MET A 561 -14.40 -22.95 -1.14
N PHE A 562 -14.46 -23.09 0.17
CA PHE A 562 -15.23 -24.14 0.87
C PHE A 562 -16.49 -23.51 1.46
N PHE A 563 -17.63 -23.90 0.94
CA PHE A 563 -18.93 -23.48 1.45
C PHE A 563 -19.47 -24.54 2.40
N THR A 564 -20.13 -24.10 3.47
CA THR A 564 -20.63 -25.00 4.52
C THR A 564 -22.15 -24.98 4.60
N ASN A 565 -22.73 -26.04 5.19
CA ASN A 565 -24.15 -26.15 5.44
C ASN A 565 -24.71 -24.98 6.29
N MET A 566 -23.85 -24.35 7.11
CA MET A 566 -24.20 -23.17 7.93
C MET A 566 -24.11 -21.84 7.18
N GLY A 567 -23.94 -21.86 5.85
CA GLY A 567 -23.86 -20.65 5.02
C GLY A 567 -22.59 -19.85 5.18
N ARG A 568 -21.51 -20.46 5.61
CA ARG A 568 -20.17 -19.82 5.70
C ARG A 568 -19.30 -20.23 4.54
N VAL A 569 -18.26 -19.44 4.28
CA VAL A 569 -17.23 -19.71 3.27
C VAL A 569 -15.85 -19.52 3.86
N TYR A 570 -14.95 -20.43 3.54
CA TYR A 570 -13.53 -20.42 3.86
C TYR A 570 -12.72 -20.46 2.56
N ARG A 571 -11.52 -19.91 2.56
CA ARG A 571 -10.64 -19.88 1.39
C ARG A 571 -9.22 -20.28 1.78
N ILE A 572 -8.65 -21.19 0.99
CA ILE A 572 -7.24 -21.58 1.05
C ILE A 572 -6.69 -21.73 -0.37
N LYS A 573 -5.37 -21.76 -0.53
CA LYS A 573 -4.72 -22.13 -1.78
C LYS A 573 -4.70 -23.65 -1.93
N ALA A 574 -4.78 -24.15 -3.15
CA ALA A 574 -4.77 -25.61 -3.39
C ALA A 574 -3.48 -26.28 -2.90
N TYR A 575 -2.33 -25.59 -2.94
CA TYR A 575 -1.07 -26.11 -2.43
C TYR A 575 -1.03 -26.22 -0.88
N GLU A 576 -1.91 -25.54 -0.16
CA GLU A 576 -2.01 -25.65 1.30
C GLU A 576 -2.63 -26.98 1.75
N ILE A 577 -3.29 -27.70 0.83
CA ILE A 577 -3.77 -29.05 1.09
C ILE A 577 -2.59 -30.02 1.01
N PRO A 578 -2.34 -30.83 2.05
CA PRO A 578 -1.23 -31.76 2.07
C PRO A 578 -1.28 -32.75 0.91
N GLU A 579 -0.14 -32.94 0.26
CA GLU A 579 0.02 -33.96 -0.77
C GLU A 579 0.03 -35.34 -0.13
N ALA A 580 -0.63 -36.28 -0.77
CA ALA A 580 -0.76 -37.62 -0.24
C ALA A 580 -0.83 -38.67 -1.36
N SER A 581 -0.36 -39.88 -1.07
CA SER A 581 -0.44 -40.98 -2.02
C SER A 581 -1.88 -41.38 -2.34
N ARG A 582 -2.09 -41.99 -3.50
CA ARG A 582 -3.42 -42.44 -3.97
C ARG A 582 -4.17 -43.28 -2.93
N THR A 583 -3.50 -44.15 -2.22
CA THR A 583 -4.09 -45.09 -1.24
C THR A 583 -4.26 -44.48 0.15
N SER A 584 -3.67 -43.34 0.44
CA SER A 584 -3.78 -42.70 1.76
C SER A 584 -5.17 -42.09 2.01
N ARG A 585 -5.53 -41.94 3.29
CA ARG A 585 -6.78 -41.33 3.74
C ARG A 585 -6.82 -39.80 3.56
N GLY A 586 -5.65 -39.14 3.52
CA GLY A 586 -5.54 -37.69 3.56
C GLY A 586 -5.66 -37.10 4.96
N THR A 587 -5.87 -35.79 5.05
CA THR A 587 -5.93 -34.99 6.29
C THR A 587 -7.38 -34.56 6.56
N ALA A 588 -7.80 -34.55 7.81
CA ALA A 588 -9.11 -34.05 8.17
C ALA A 588 -9.18 -32.53 7.92
N ILE A 589 -10.20 -32.07 7.23
CA ILE A 589 -10.37 -30.67 6.80
C ILE A 589 -10.38 -29.69 7.99
N ILE A 590 -10.86 -30.15 9.16
CA ILE A 590 -10.86 -29.36 10.40
C ILE A 590 -9.45 -28.97 10.87
N ASN A 591 -8.42 -29.71 10.45
CA ASN A 591 -7.03 -29.37 10.73
C ASN A 591 -6.46 -28.32 9.76
N ILE A 592 -7.17 -28.02 8.67
CA ILE A 592 -6.74 -27.10 7.63
C ILE A 592 -7.53 -25.77 7.74
N ILE A 593 -8.85 -25.87 7.93
CA ILE A 593 -9.74 -24.71 8.11
C ILE A 593 -10.49 -24.80 9.44
N PRO A 594 -10.70 -23.68 10.15
CA PRO A 594 -11.32 -23.66 11.48
C PRO A 594 -12.85 -23.77 11.39
N LEU A 595 -13.34 -25.01 11.11
CA LEU A 595 -14.79 -25.28 11.10
C LEU A 595 -15.38 -25.18 12.49
N GLN A 596 -16.63 -24.73 12.57
CA GLN A 596 -17.42 -24.72 13.81
C GLN A 596 -17.97 -26.15 14.13
N PRO A 597 -18.41 -26.43 15.37
CA PRO A 597 -19.11 -27.65 15.68
C PRO A 597 -20.31 -27.86 14.75
N ASP A 598 -20.49 -29.10 14.25
CA ASP A 598 -21.56 -29.50 13.31
C ASP A 598 -21.53 -28.83 11.92
N GLU A 599 -20.49 -28.03 11.63
CA GLU A 599 -20.28 -27.42 10.32
C GLU A 599 -19.68 -28.45 9.34
N LYS A 600 -20.33 -28.62 8.16
CA LYS A 600 -19.92 -29.56 7.12
C LYS A 600 -19.76 -28.83 5.78
N ILE A 601 -18.78 -29.26 5.00
CA ILE A 601 -18.56 -28.72 3.65
C ILE A 601 -19.68 -29.26 2.74
N THR A 602 -20.30 -28.34 1.99
CA THR A 602 -21.37 -28.65 1.02
C THR A 602 -20.95 -28.41 -0.42
N ALA A 603 -19.97 -27.51 -0.64
CA ALA A 603 -19.41 -27.28 -1.97
C ALA A 603 -17.96 -26.81 -1.88
N MET A 604 -17.15 -27.22 -2.87
CA MET A 604 -15.76 -26.80 -3.06
C MET A 604 -15.62 -26.20 -4.46
N ILE A 605 -15.22 -24.94 -4.55
CA ILE A 605 -15.17 -24.19 -5.81
C ILE A 605 -13.76 -23.67 -6.05
N PRO A 606 -13.11 -24.01 -7.17
CA PRO A 606 -11.82 -23.41 -7.55
C PRO A 606 -12.06 -22.03 -8.16
N ILE A 607 -11.24 -21.05 -7.76
CA ILE A 607 -11.24 -19.71 -8.33
C ILE A 607 -9.80 -19.38 -8.75
N LYS A 608 -9.65 -19.08 -10.03
CA LYS A 608 -8.39 -18.58 -10.57
C LYS A 608 -8.31 -17.07 -10.33
N ASP A 609 -9.29 -16.32 -10.83
CA ASP A 609 -9.37 -14.87 -10.77
C ASP A 609 -10.78 -14.42 -10.38
N TYR A 610 -10.88 -13.25 -9.73
CA TYR A 610 -12.16 -12.65 -9.35
C TYR A 610 -12.69 -11.78 -10.50
N GLU A 611 -13.43 -12.40 -11.41
CA GLU A 611 -14.02 -11.74 -12.59
C GLU A 611 -15.27 -10.95 -12.24
N LYS A 612 -15.43 -9.74 -12.83
CA LYS A 612 -16.58 -8.84 -12.56
C LYS A 612 -17.94 -9.42 -12.94
N ASP A 613 -17.98 -10.27 -13.98
CA ASP A 613 -19.21 -10.80 -14.55
C ASP A 613 -19.52 -12.24 -14.11
N LYS A 614 -18.89 -12.68 -12.99
CA LYS A 614 -19.16 -13.99 -12.40
C LYS A 614 -19.87 -13.85 -11.07
N TYR A 615 -20.79 -14.78 -10.84
CA TYR A 615 -21.63 -14.83 -9.65
C TYR A 615 -21.55 -16.20 -8.99
N LEU A 616 -21.73 -16.22 -7.67
CA LEU A 616 -21.99 -17.44 -6.92
C LEU A 616 -23.49 -17.58 -6.73
N PHE A 617 -24.04 -18.63 -7.32
CA PHE A 617 -25.45 -19.00 -7.16
C PHE A 617 -25.59 -20.09 -6.10
N MET A 618 -26.40 -19.85 -5.11
CA MET A 618 -26.56 -20.68 -3.92
C MET A 618 -27.98 -21.20 -3.82
N ALA A 619 -28.13 -22.44 -3.38
CA ALA A 619 -29.43 -23.03 -3.08
C ALA A 619 -29.48 -23.65 -1.69
N THR A 620 -30.59 -23.44 -0.97
CA THR A 620 -30.80 -24.00 0.36
C THR A 620 -31.82 -25.17 0.34
N LYS A 621 -31.78 -25.97 1.37
CA LYS A 621 -32.66 -27.13 1.59
C LYS A 621 -34.14 -26.76 1.53
N ASN A 622 -34.49 -25.57 2.07
CA ASN A 622 -35.86 -25.06 2.07
C ASN A 622 -36.26 -24.33 0.79
N GLY A 623 -35.49 -24.45 -0.30
CA GLY A 623 -35.83 -23.90 -1.61
C GLY A 623 -35.59 -22.41 -1.78
N ILE A 624 -34.75 -21.80 -0.91
CA ILE A 624 -34.29 -20.44 -1.08
C ILE A 624 -33.09 -20.44 -2.03
N VAL A 625 -33.01 -19.43 -2.89
CA VAL A 625 -31.88 -19.23 -3.80
C VAL A 625 -31.32 -17.81 -3.64
N LYS A 626 -30.03 -17.69 -3.87
CA LYS A 626 -29.33 -16.42 -3.78
C LYS A 626 -28.25 -16.32 -4.84
N LYS A 627 -28.06 -15.11 -5.36
CA LYS A 627 -27.01 -14.75 -6.30
C LYS A 627 -26.16 -13.64 -5.70
N THR A 628 -24.84 -13.80 -5.71
CA THR A 628 -23.90 -12.81 -5.16
C THR A 628 -22.67 -12.73 -6.06
N SER A 629 -22.14 -11.53 -6.31
CA SER A 629 -20.93 -11.35 -7.11
C SER A 629 -19.73 -12.07 -6.47
N VAL A 630 -18.90 -12.69 -7.30
CA VAL A 630 -17.65 -13.35 -6.85
C VAL A 630 -16.72 -12.34 -6.20
N LEU A 631 -16.72 -11.06 -6.64
CA LEU A 631 -15.93 -9.97 -6.06
C LEU A 631 -16.22 -9.73 -4.58
N ASP A 632 -17.44 -9.97 -4.12
CA ASP A 632 -17.79 -9.81 -2.71
C ASP A 632 -17.02 -10.77 -1.79
N TYR A 633 -16.36 -11.77 -2.35
CA TYR A 633 -15.58 -12.79 -1.66
C TYR A 633 -14.05 -12.66 -1.84
N GLU A 634 -13.56 -11.57 -2.42
CA GLU A 634 -12.13 -11.33 -2.61
C GLU A 634 -11.36 -11.30 -1.28
N ASN A 635 -11.96 -10.76 -0.22
CA ASN A 635 -11.34 -10.58 1.08
C ASN A 635 -11.95 -11.51 2.15
N ILE A 636 -11.62 -12.82 2.11
CA ILE A 636 -12.04 -13.79 3.12
C ILE A 636 -10.97 -13.92 4.21
N ARG A 637 -11.34 -13.70 5.45
CA ARG A 637 -10.47 -13.90 6.60
C ARG A 637 -10.26 -15.41 6.88
N LYS A 638 -9.15 -15.78 7.51
CA LYS A 638 -8.88 -17.19 7.90
C LYS A 638 -9.99 -17.81 8.78
N THR A 639 -10.71 -17.00 9.55
CA THR A 639 -11.83 -17.42 10.40
C THR A 639 -13.13 -17.69 9.61
N GLY A 640 -13.10 -17.55 8.30
CA GLY A 640 -14.27 -17.68 7.44
C GLY A 640 -15.15 -16.42 7.43
N LEU A 641 -16.11 -16.41 6.52
CA LEU A 641 -17.00 -15.30 6.24
C LEU A 641 -18.43 -15.83 6.01
N ALA A 642 -19.46 -15.06 6.39
CA ALA A 642 -20.83 -15.41 6.05
C ALA A 642 -21.07 -15.24 4.54
N ALA A 643 -21.50 -16.30 3.87
CA ALA A 643 -21.84 -16.32 2.45
C ALA A 643 -23.33 -16.07 2.21
N ILE A 644 -24.16 -16.55 3.10
CA ILE A 644 -25.62 -16.39 3.10
C ILE A 644 -26.12 -16.39 4.54
N SER A 645 -27.13 -15.60 4.86
CA SER A 645 -27.87 -15.70 6.12
C SER A 645 -28.98 -16.73 5.96
N LEU A 646 -28.86 -17.85 6.66
CA LEU A 646 -29.86 -18.91 6.64
C LEU A 646 -31.02 -18.57 7.58
N ARG A 647 -32.19 -19.14 7.31
CA ARG A 647 -33.34 -19.15 8.24
C ARG A 647 -33.14 -20.27 9.26
N ASP A 648 -33.91 -20.22 10.34
CA ASP A 648 -33.94 -21.30 11.31
C ASP A 648 -34.31 -22.63 10.60
N ASP A 649 -33.58 -23.69 10.91
CA ASP A 649 -33.75 -25.04 10.34
C ASP A 649 -33.48 -25.14 8.80
N ASP A 650 -32.79 -24.19 8.19
CA ASP A 650 -32.35 -24.25 6.79
C ASP A 650 -30.86 -24.53 6.66
N GLU A 651 -30.48 -25.21 5.59
CA GLU A 651 -29.08 -25.55 5.31
C GLU A 651 -28.74 -25.15 3.87
N LEU A 652 -27.51 -24.66 3.64
CA LEU A 652 -26.97 -24.47 2.31
C LEU A 652 -26.60 -25.84 1.74
N ILE A 653 -27.11 -26.18 0.56
CA ILE A 653 -26.94 -27.50 -0.04
C ILE A 653 -25.97 -27.52 -1.21
N GLU A 654 -25.98 -26.48 -2.04
CA GLU A 654 -25.14 -26.41 -3.23
C GLU A 654 -24.79 -24.98 -3.60
N VAL A 655 -23.61 -24.75 -4.15
CA VAL A 655 -23.12 -23.47 -4.65
C VAL A 655 -22.43 -23.72 -5.99
N LYS A 656 -22.71 -22.85 -6.99
CA LYS A 656 -22.10 -22.91 -8.31
C LYS A 656 -21.70 -21.52 -8.80
N ILE A 657 -20.69 -21.45 -9.67
CA ILE A 657 -20.32 -20.22 -10.37
C ILE A 657 -21.19 -20.11 -11.62
N THR A 658 -21.76 -18.92 -11.86
CA THR A 658 -22.61 -18.60 -12.99
C THR A 658 -22.17 -17.33 -13.70
N GLY A 659 -22.63 -17.14 -14.94
CA GLY A 659 -22.27 -15.99 -15.80
C GLY A 659 -23.45 -15.08 -16.17
N ASP A 660 -24.56 -15.12 -15.43
CA ASP A 660 -25.79 -14.33 -15.59
C ASP A 660 -26.73 -14.80 -16.72
N ASP A 661 -26.35 -15.76 -17.56
CA ASP A 661 -27.16 -16.30 -18.68
C ASP A 661 -27.67 -17.73 -18.45
N GLU A 662 -27.59 -18.21 -17.22
CA GLU A 662 -27.88 -19.61 -16.92
C GLU A 662 -29.37 -19.85 -16.66
N GLU A 663 -29.80 -21.10 -16.90
CA GLU A 663 -31.07 -21.62 -16.43
C GLU A 663 -30.83 -22.64 -15.32
N ILE A 664 -31.46 -22.39 -14.19
CA ILE A 664 -31.27 -23.14 -12.93
C ILE A 664 -32.40 -24.17 -12.80
N LEU A 665 -32.03 -25.40 -12.46
CA LEU A 665 -32.94 -26.47 -12.13
C LEU A 665 -32.79 -26.86 -10.66
N LEU A 666 -33.88 -26.80 -9.89
CA LEU A 666 -33.92 -27.31 -8.51
C LEU A 666 -34.74 -28.60 -8.47
N PHE A 667 -34.21 -29.60 -7.80
CA PHE A 667 -34.82 -30.90 -7.66
C PHE A 667 -35.13 -31.23 -6.21
N THR A 668 -36.31 -31.77 -5.96
CA THR A 668 -36.73 -32.11 -4.60
C THR A 668 -36.73 -33.62 -4.32
N ARG A 669 -36.69 -33.97 -3.05
CA ARG A 669 -36.68 -35.34 -2.56
C ARG A 669 -37.92 -36.12 -2.99
N TYR A 670 -39.08 -35.46 -3.09
CA TYR A 670 -40.34 -36.08 -3.50
C TYR A 670 -40.60 -36.01 -5.02
N GLY A 671 -39.56 -35.73 -5.82
CA GLY A 671 -39.58 -35.84 -7.26
C GLY A 671 -40.25 -34.68 -7.98
N GLN A 672 -40.15 -33.47 -7.46
CA GLN A 672 -40.51 -32.25 -8.15
C GLN A 672 -39.26 -31.57 -8.71
N CYS A 673 -39.41 -30.78 -9.78
CA CYS A 673 -38.36 -29.99 -10.36
C CYS A 673 -38.90 -28.65 -10.83
N ILE A 674 -38.21 -27.57 -10.62
CA ILE A 674 -38.46 -26.26 -11.24
C ILE A 674 -37.27 -25.83 -12.06
N ARG A 675 -37.51 -25.31 -13.28
CA ARG A 675 -36.50 -24.67 -14.11
C ARG A 675 -36.88 -23.22 -14.31
N PHE A 676 -35.95 -22.31 -14.03
CA PHE A 676 -36.13 -20.87 -14.16
C PHE A 676 -34.82 -20.18 -14.60
N LYS A 677 -34.92 -18.96 -15.11
CA LYS A 677 -33.78 -18.18 -15.55
C LYS A 677 -33.03 -17.60 -14.35
N GLU A 678 -31.70 -17.63 -14.41
CA GLU A 678 -30.86 -17.00 -13.41
C GLU A 678 -31.15 -15.49 -13.25
N ALA A 679 -31.43 -14.79 -14.37
CA ALA A 679 -31.80 -13.37 -14.41
C ALA A 679 -33.03 -13.02 -13.54
N ASP A 680 -33.91 -13.99 -13.22
CA ASP A 680 -35.04 -13.79 -12.32
C ASP A 680 -34.59 -13.62 -10.85
N VAL A 681 -33.32 -13.89 -10.55
CA VAL A 681 -32.72 -13.74 -9.22
C VAL A 681 -31.75 -12.57 -9.24
N ARG A 682 -32.14 -11.45 -8.62
CA ARG A 682 -31.29 -10.26 -8.51
C ARG A 682 -30.05 -10.56 -7.67
N ALA A 683 -28.88 -10.09 -8.12
CA ALA A 683 -27.65 -10.13 -7.33
C ALA A 683 -27.81 -9.31 -6.02
N THR A 684 -27.38 -9.87 -4.91
CA THR A 684 -27.51 -9.29 -3.57
C THR A 684 -26.23 -9.50 -2.78
N GLY A 685 -25.94 -8.63 -1.81
CA GLY A 685 -24.75 -8.73 -0.96
C GLY A 685 -24.76 -9.99 -0.07
N ARG A 686 -23.60 -10.33 0.49
CA ARG A 686 -23.34 -11.58 1.24
C ARG A 686 -24.29 -11.87 2.40
N THR A 687 -24.68 -10.87 3.15
CA THR A 687 -25.48 -11.02 4.40
C THR A 687 -26.98 -11.15 4.18
N THR A 688 -27.45 -11.26 2.94
CA THR A 688 -28.88 -11.44 2.65
C THR A 688 -29.31 -12.91 2.72
N MET A 689 -30.59 -13.14 2.95
CA MET A 689 -31.19 -14.49 3.04
C MET A 689 -31.51 -15.10 1.67
N GLY A 690 -31.53 -14.30 0.61
CA GLY A 690 -31.97 -14.75 -0.72
C GLY A 690 -33.48 -14.62 -0.93
N VAL A 691 -33.95 -15.28 -1.98
CA VAL A 691 -35.34 -15.23 -2.44
C VAL A 691 -35.88 -16.66 -2.63
N ILE A 692 -37.23 -16.84 -2.63
CA ILE A 692 -37.85 -18.16 -2.87
C ILE A 692 -37.56 -18.59 -4.33
N GLY A 693 -36.80 -19.67 -4.49
CA GLY A 693 -36.52 -20.32 -5.76
C GLY A 693 -37.63 -21.34 -6.12
N MET A 694 -38.03 -22.15 -5.14
CA MET A 694 -39.11 -23.14 -5.27
C MET A 694 -40.01 -23.16 -4.03
N ASN A 695 -41.31 -23.27 -4.23
CA ASN A 695 -42.28 -23.40 -3.16
C ASN A 695 -42.49 -24.89 -2.87
N LEU A 696 -41.98 -25.38 -1.77
CA LEU A 696 -41.99 -26.78 -1.40
C LEU A 696 -43.34 -27.21 -0.80
N THR A 697 -43.71 -28.48 -1.01
CA THR A 697 -44.79 -29.11 -0.27
C THR A 697 -44.32 -29.48 1.13
N ALA A 698 -45.25 -29.61 2.08
CA ALA A 698 -44.92 -29.93 3.48
C ALA A 698 -44.10 -31.21 3.56
N GLY A 699 -42.94 -31.15 4.22
CA GLY A 699 -42.00 -32.27 4.41
C GLY A 699 -41.11 -32.58 3.21
N ASP A 700 -41.15 -31.82 2.13
CA ASP A 700 -40.26 -31.95 0.99
C ASP A 700 -39.01 -31.02 1.16
N GLU A 701 -37.90 -31.37 0.55
CA GLU A 701 -36.64 -30.64 0.61
C GLU A 701 -35.97 -30.62 -0.77
N VAL A 702 -35.24 -29.56 -1.07
CA VAL A 702 -34.36 -29.49 -2.25
C VAL A 702 -33.13 -30.33 -1.97
N ILE A 703 -32.79 -31.23 -2.92
CA ILE A 703 -31.65 -32.14 -2.81
C ILE A 703 -30.52 -31.87 -3.81
N ALA A 704 -30.84 -31.15 -4.89
CA ALA A 704 -29.84 -30.80 -5.89
C ALA A 704 -30.22 -29.53 -6.65
N MET A 705 -29.18 -28.78 -7.06
CA MET A 705 -29.24 -27.65 -7.97
C MET A 705 -28.37 -27.96 -9.18
N GLN A 706 -28.93 -27.87 -10.41
CA GLN A 706 -28.19 -28.09 -11.63
C GLN A 706 -28.33 -26.91 -12.58
N MET A 707 -27.38 -26.72 -13.47
CA MET A 707 -27.43 -25.71 -14.53
C MET A 707 -27.68 -26.40 -15.86
N ALA A 708 -28.53 -25.78 -16.69
CA ALA A 708 -28.90 -26.36 -17.95
C ALA A 708 -27.73 -26.47 -18.95
N SER A 709 -26.75 -25.57 -18.85
CA SER A 709 -25.53 -25.58 -19.66
C SER A 709 -24.56 -26.74 -19.35
N GLN A 710 -24.65 -27.36 -18.18
CA GLN A 710 -23.71 -28.38 -17.72
C GLN A 710 -23.96 -29.79 -18.30
N GLY A 711 -24.96 -29.98 -19.14
CA GLY A 711 -25.25 -31.26 -19.76
C GLY A 711 -26.42 -31.22 -20.70
N GLU A 712 -26.64 -32.30 -21.49
CA GLU A 712 -27.80 -32.48 -22.38
C GLU A 712 -28.98 -33.09 -21.62
N SER A 713 -28.70 -33.86 -20.58
CA SER A 713 -29.65 -34.59 -19.78
C SER A 713 -29.34 -34.52 -18.30
N VAL A 714 -30.34 -34.81 -17.48
CA VAL A 714 -30.15 -34.98 -16.04
C VAL A 714 -30.30 -36.46 -15.68
N MET A 715 -29.30 -36.96 -14.94
CA MET A 715 -29.36 -38.26 -14.32
C MET A 715 -29.99 -38.15 -12.96
N ILE A 716 -31.10 -38.84 -12.74
CA ILE A 716 -31.91 -38.81 -11.53
C ILE A 716 -31.81 -40.20 -10.88
N VAL A 717 -31.42 -40.30 -9.62
CA VAL A 717 -31.23 -41.52 -8.89
C VAL A 717 -32.03 -41.53 -7.59
N SER A 718 -32.66 -42.65 -7.29
CA SER A 718 -33.44 -42.87 -6.08
C SER A 718 -32.70 -43.71 -5.05
N GLU A 719 -33.12 -43.64 -3.77
CA GLU A 719 -32.49 -44.31 -2.64
C GLU A 719 -32.41 -45.84 -2.77
N LYS A 720 -33.34 -46.45 -3.51
CA LYS A 720 -33.36 -47.92 -3.75
C LYS A 720 -32.67 -48.30 -5.06
N GLY A 721 -31.82 -47.46 -5.61
CA GLY A 721 -30.95 -47.80 -6.74
C GLY A 721 -31.60 -47.83 -8.10
N LEU A 722 -32.81 -47.25 -8.27
CA LEU A 722 -33.42 -47.01 -9.54
C LEU A 722 -33.07 -45.61 -10.05
N GLY A 723 -32.82 -45.49 -11.35
CA GLY A 723 -32.55 -44.17 -11.94
C GLY A 723 -32.81 -44.12 -13.41
N LYS A 724 -32.71 -42.93 -13.97
CA LYS A 724 -32.95 -42.64 -15.39
C LYS A 724 -32.22 -41.37 -15.82
N CYS A 725 -31.98 -41.28 -17.11
CA CYS A 725 -31.67 -40.03 -17.77
C CYS A 725 -32.93 -39.37 -18.31
N THR A 726 -33.08 -38.06 -18.19
CA THR A 726 -34.14 -37.28 -18.78
C THR A 726 -33.54 -36.03 -19.44
N ARG A 727 -33.97 -35.72 -20.67
CA ARG A 727 -33.47 -34.55 -21.40
C ARG A 727 -33.85 -33.27 -20.68
N ILE A 728 -32.95 -32.30 -20.64
CA ILE A 728 -33.16 -31.01 -19.93
C ILE A 728 -34.32 -30.23 -20.56
N ASN A 729 -34.54 -30.34 -21.88
CA ASN A 729 -35.65 -29.67 -22.60
C ASN A 729 -37.05 -30.25 -22.29
N GLU A 730 -37.16 -31.39 -21.61
CA GLU A 730 -38.45 -31.85 -21.08
C GLU A 730 -38.93 -31.05 -19.85
N PHE A 731 -38.06 -30.27 -19.22
CA PHE A 731 -38.38 -29.38 -18.12
C PHE A 731 -38.66 -27.99 -18.68
N THR A 732 -39.90 -27.57 -18.71
CA THR A 732 -40.31 -26.24 -19.18
C THR A 732 -39.84 -25.16 -18.26
N THR A 733 -39.27 -24.06 -18.80
CA THR A 733 -38.84 -22.89 -18.05
C THR A 733 -40.06 -22.21 -17.45
N GLN A 734 -40.03 -21.91 -16.16
CA GLN A 734 -41.10 -21.30 -15.37
C GLN A 734 -40.54 -20.08 -14.60
N ASN A 735 -41.48 -19.30 -14.06
CA ASN A 735 -41.05 -18.27 -13.10
C ASN A 735 -40.61 -18.91 -11.79
N ARG A 736 -39.56 -18.39 -11.14
CA ARG A 736 -39.11 -18.85 -9.84
C ARG A 736 -40.24 -18.77 -8.80
N GLY A 737 -40.13 -19.57 -7.72
CA GLY A 737 -41.10 -19.58 -6.61
C GLY A 737 -42.37 -20.39 -6.88
N GLY A 738 -42.42 -21.08 -8.03
CA GLY A 738 -43.50 -22.04 -8.33
C GLY A 738 -43.33 -23.37 -7.60
N LYS A 739 -44.33 -24.26 -7.67
CA LYS A 739 -44.27 -25.64 -7.15
C LYS A 739 -43.47 -26.59 -8.04
N GLY A 740 -43.14 -26.17 -9.27
CA GLY A 740 -42.42 -26.98 -10.25
C GLY A 740 -43.32 -28.03 -10.88
N VAL A 741 -42.68 -28.98 -11.58
CA VAL A 741 -43.30 -30.10 -12.29
C VAL A 741 -42.72 -31.41 -11.78
N LYS A 742 -43.49 -32.50 -11.90
CA LYS A 742 -42.98 -33.85 -11.56
C LYS A 742 -41.80 -34.21 -12.47
N CYS A 743 -40.68 -34.58 -11.88
CA CYS A 743 -39.48 -35.08 -12.56
C CYS A 743 -39.28 -36.59 -12.38
N TYR A 744 -39.94 -37.19 -11.42
CA TYR A 744 -39.78 -38.62 -11.11
C TYR A 744 -41.08 -39.16 -10.49
N LYS A 745 -41.46 -40.40 -10.84
CA LYS A 745 -42.59 -41.11 -10.24
C LYS A 745 -42.08 -41.93 -9.06
N ILE A 746 -42.24 -41.41 -7.85
CA ILE A 746 -41.87 -42.14 -6.63
C ILE A 746 -42.84 -43.29 -6.40
N THR A 747 -42.33 -44.47 -6.06
CA THR A 747 -43.05 -45.70 -5.76
C THR A 747 -42.37 -46.38 -4.55
N GLU A 748 -43.06 -47.31 -3.91
CA GLU A 748 -42.45 -48.08 -2.83
C GLU A 748 -41.19 -48.85 -3.25
N LYS A 749 -41.06 -49.16 -4.57
CA LYS A 749 -39.89 -49.84 -5.15
C LYS A 749 -38.73 -48.94 -5.39
N SER A 750 -38.96 -47.63 -5.68
CA SER A 750 -37.88 -46.66 -5.90
C SER A 750 -37.41 -45.99 -4.62
N GLY A 751 -38.33 -45.75 -3.70
CA GLY A 751 -38.03 -44.82 -2.60
C GLY A 751 -37.92 -43.35 -3.07
N ASN A 752 -37.46 -42.49 -2.22
CA ASN A 752 -37.27 -41.05 -2.52
C ASN A 752 -36.04 -40.83 -3.41
N LEU A 753 -35.93 -39.63 -3.96
CA LEU A 753 -34.75 -39.22 -4.70
C LEU A 753 -33.59 -38.89 -3.75
N ILE A 754 -32.39 -39.26 -4.15
CA ILE A 754 -31.16 -39.05 -3.36
C ILE A 754 -30.20 -38.06 -4.05
N GLY A 755 -30.22 -37.99 -5.37
CA GLY A 755 -29.32 -37.11 -6.10
C GLY A 755 -29.68 -36.96 -7.58
N VAL A 756 -29.29 -35.80 -8.11
CA VAL A 756 -29.45 -35.45 -9.53
C VAL A 756 -28.16 -34.83 -10.01
N LYS A 757 -27.68 -35.23 -11.20
CA LYS A 757 -26.50 -34.62 -11.84
C LYS A 757 -26.82 -34.34 -13.32
N SER A 758 -26.38 -33.14 -13.80
CA SER A 758 -26.37 -32.86 -15.24
C SER A 758 -25.26 -33.66 -15.90
N VAL A 759 -25.56 -34.31 -17.02
CA VAL A 759 -24.67 -35.26 -17.70
C VAL A 759 -24.75 -35.12 -19.22
N VAL A 760 -23.61 -35.47 -19.86
CA VAL A 760 -23.53 -35.73 -21.31
C VAL A 760 -23.40 -37.24 -21.58
N LYS A 761 -23.56 -37.65 -22.80
CA LYS A 761 -23.61 -39.10 -23.15
C LYS A 761 -22.40 -39.91 -22.75
N ASP A 762 -21.24 -39.28 -22.85
CA ASP A 762 -19.95 -39.97 -22.59
C ASP A 762 -19.48 -39.90 -21.13
N ASP A 763 -20.28 -39.29 -20.27
CA ASP A 763 -19.98 -39.17 -18.85
C ASP A 763 -20.10 -40.55 -18.15
N GLU A 764 -19.37 -40.63 -17.08
CA GLU A 764 -19.46 -41.75 -16.12
C GLU A 764 -19.91 -41.22 -14.76
N LEU A 765 -20.71 -42.01 -14.08
CA LEU A 765 -21.20 -41.69 -12.74
C LEU A 765 -20.80 -42.79 -11.76
N MET A 766 -20.44 -42.34 -10.58
CA MET A 766 -20.26 -43.23 -9.42
C MET A 766 -21.54 -43.23 -8.58
N LEU A 767 -22.10 -44.37 -8.33
CA LEU A 767 -23.15 -44.59 -7.34
C LEU A 767 -22.49 -45.14 -6.07
N ILE A 768 -22.77 -44.55 -4.95
CA ILE A 768 -22.16 -44.88 -3.68
C ILE A 768 -23.25 -45.31 -2.72
N THR A 769 -23.12 -46.48 -2.14
CA THR A 769 -24.11 -47.02 -1.19
C THR A 769 -23.76 -46.65 0.26
N THR A 770 -24.72 -46.79 1.16
CA THR A 770 -24.55 -46.61 2.61
C THR A 770 -23.53 -47.55 3.22
N GLU A 771 -23.23 -48.69 2.59
CA GLU A 771 -22.15 -49.65 3.02
C GLU A 771 -20.80 -49.34 2.36
N GLY A 772 -20.65 -48.18 1.66
CA GLY A 772 -19.39 -47.79 1.01
C GLY A 772 -19.07 -48.56 -0.29
N ILE A 773 -20.01 -49.31 -0.84
CA ILE A 773 -19.86 -49.94 -2.15
C ILE A 773 -20.01 -48.87 -3.24
N ILE A 774 -19.01 -48.81 -4.12
CA ILE A 774 -18.96 -47.85 -5.24
C ILE A 774 -19.12 -48.59 -6.54
N ILE A 775 -20.09 -48.20 -7.34
CA ILE A 775 -20.30 -48.70 -8.70
C ILE A 775 -20.12 -47.54 -9.68
N ARG A 776 -19.35 -47.79 -10.72
CA ARG A 776 -19.17 -46.86 -11.85
C ARG A 776 -20.05 -47.33 -13.02
N ILE A 777 -20.90 -46.44 -13.49
CA ILE A 777 -21.82 -46.68 -14.62
C ILE A 777 -21.59 -45.65 -15.70
N ARG A 778 -21.77 -46.01 -16.96
CA ARG A 778 -21.79 -45.09 -18.08
C ARG A 778 -23.16 -44.51 -18.26
N VAL A 779 -23.25 -43.21 -18.56
CA VAL A 779 -24.52 -42.53 -18.86
C VAL A 779 -25.20 -43.15 -20.07
N ASN A 780 -24.45 -43.56 -21.09
CA ASN A 780 -24.97 -44.26 -22.29
C ASN A 780 -25.66 -45.58 -21.99
N ASP A 781 -25.31 -46.29 -20.90
CA ASP A 781 -25.93 -47.56 -20.52
C ASP A 781 -27.24 -47.37 -19.75
N THR A 782 -27.56 -46.11 -19.41
CA THR A 782 -28.77 -45.75 -18.67
C THR A 782 -29.89 -45.33 -19.60
N ALA A 783 -31.10 -45.84 -19.37
CA ALA A 783 -32.26 -45.59 -20.19
C ALA A 783 -32.65 -44.09 -20.18
N LEU A 784 -32.75 -43.50 -21.37
CA LEU A 784 -33.30 -42.15 -21.56
C LEU A 784 -34.84 -42.24 -21.51
N LEU A 785 -35.44 -41.74 -20.46
CA LEU A 785 -36.87 -41.88 -20.17
C LEU A 785 -37.50 -40.51 -19.93
N GLY A 786 -38.79 -40.42 -20.26
CA GLY A 786 -39.55 -39.24 -20.01
C GLY A 786 -39.70 -38.84 -18.54
N ARG A 787 -40.08 -37.63 -18.31
CA ARG A 787 -40.07 -36.95 -17.02
C ARG A 787 -40.81 -37.69 -15.91
N VAL A 788 -41.98 -38.28 -16.18
CA VAL A 788 -42.88 -38.90 -15.17
C VAL A 788 -42.74 -40.42 -15.16
N THR A 789 -41.53 -40.94 -15.02
CA THR A 789 -41.24 -42.38 -14.92
C THR A 789 -40.44 -42.69 -13.66
N SER A 790 -40.38 -43.96 -13.21
CA SER A 790 -39.67 -44.38 -12.01
C SER A 790 -38.23 -44.85 -12.30
N GLY A 791 -37.76 -44.79 -13.56
CA GLY A 791 -36.42 -45.21 -13.93
C GLY A 791 -36.28 -46.76 -14.03
N VAL A 792 -35.06 -47.20 -14.29
CA VAL A 792 -34.61 -48.60 -14.36
C VAL A 792 -33.66 -48.89 -13.21
N LYS A 793 -33.43 -50.19 -12.94
CA LYS A 793 -32.46 -50.62 -11.91
C LYS A 793 -31.03 -50.31 -12.37
N LEU A 794 -30.29 -49.48 -11.61
CA LEU A 794 -28.90 -49.12 -11.87
C LEU A 794 -27.94 -49.95 -11.03
N ILE A 795 -28.33 -50.33 -9.85
CA ILE A 795 -27.56 -51.15 -8.91
C ILE A 795 -28.45 -52.14 -8.21
N ASP A 796 -27.93 -53.33 -7.94
CA ASP A 796 -28.58 -54.34 -7.13
C ASP A 796 -28.16 -54.23 -5.66
N LEU A 797 -29.13 -53.75 -4.85
CA LEU A 797 -28.87 -53.49 -3.43
C LEU A 797 -29.35 -54.65 -2.58
N LYS A 798 -28.57 -54.99 -1.55
CA LYS A 798 -29.01 -55.92 -0.51
C LYS A 798 -30.11 -55.34 0.34
N SER A 799 -30.86 -56.18 1.02
CA SER A 799 -31.90 -55.71 1.92
C SER A 799 -31.35 -54.80 3.01
N GLY A 800 -31.94 -53.58 3.13
CA GLY A 800 -31.50 -52.57 4.11
C GLY A 800 -30.42 -51.58 3.64
N VAL A 801 -29.80 -51.83 2.48
CA VAL A 801 -28.80 -50.91 1.87
C VAL A 801 -29.48 -49.95 0.92
N THR A 802 -29.04 -48.67 0.97
CA THR A 802 -29.56 -47.64 0.06
C THR A 802 -28.41 -46.96 -0.67
N VAL A 803 -28.72 -46.24 -1.77
CA VAL A 803 -27.76 -45.33 -2.39
C VAL A 803 -27.63 -44.09 -1.49
N ALA A 804 -26.41 -43.76 -1.14
CA ALA A 804 -26.12 -42.62 -0.26
C ALA A 804 -25.79 -41.32 -1.04
N SER A 805 -25.11 -41.47 -2.21
CA SER A 805 -24.67 -40.31 -2.99
C SER A 805 -24.38 -40.71 -4.45
N ILE A 806 -24.33 -39.72 -5.32
CA ILE A 806 -23.91 -39.86 -6.71
C ILE A 806 -22.85 -38.77 -7.04
N ALA A 807 -21.79 -39.16 -7.75
CA ALA A 807 -20.76 -38.28 -8.22
C ALA A 807 -20.52 -38.44 -9.73
N ARG A 808 -20.32 -37.32 -10.44
CA ARG A 808 -19.95 -37.31 -11.86
C ARG A 808 -18.44 -37.41 -11.97
N VAL A 809 -17.93 -38.30 -12.81
CA VAL A 809 -16.51 -38.33 -13.16
C VAL A 809 -16.32 -37.43 -14.37
N VAL A 810 -15.64 -36.32 -14.16
CA VAL A 810 -15.32 -35.37 -15.23
C VAL A 810 -13.90 -35.66 -15.71
N GLU A 811 -13.75 -36.19 -16.95
CA GLU A 811 -12.47 -36.20 -17.66
C GLU A 811 -12.36 -34.88 -18.42
N ASP A 812 -11.50 -34.01 -18.00
CA ASP A 812 -11.23 -32.75 -18.71
C ASP A 812 -10.29 -33.04 -19.90
N LYS A 813 -10.87 -33.12 -21.09
CA LYS A 813 -10.13 -33.32 -22.35
C LYS A 813 -9.20 -32.15 -22.71
N SER A 814 -9.34 -31.00 -22.10
CA SER A 814 -8.49 -29.82 -22.35
C SER A 814 -7.13 -29.87 -21.68
N LEU A 815 -6.91 -30.84 -20.78
CA LEU A 815 -5.66 -31.05 -20.04
C LEU A 815 -4.82 -32.22 -20.58
N MET A 816 -5.22 -32.83 -21.69
CA MET A 816 -4.37 -33.80 -22.37
C MET A 816 -3.38 -33.11 -23.30
N PRO A 817 -2.11 -33.48 -23.30
CA PRO A 817 -1.18 -33.01 -24.34
C PRO A 817 -1.72 -33.46 -25.72
N PRO A 818 -1.50 -32.67 -26.79
CA PRO A 818 -1.94 -33.03 -28.13
C PRO A 818 -1.36 -34.41 -28.48
N GLU A 819 -2.21 -35.29 -29.00
CA GLU A 819 -1.77 -36.57 -29.52
C GLU A 819 -0.73 -36.31 -30.61
N GLU A 820 0.50 -36.73 -30.41
CA GLU A 820 1.50 -36.81 -31.47
C GLU A 820 0.94 -37.72 -32.56
N GLU A 821 0.65 -37.20 -33.74
CA GLU A 821 0.36 -37.99 -34.92
C GLU A 821 1.54 -38.94 -35.18
N ALA A 822 1.32 -40.19 -34.95
CA ALA A 822 2.23 -41.24 -35.34
C ALA A 822 2.36 -41.22 -36.85
N THR A 823 3.43 -40.63 -37.37
CA THR A 823 3.86 -40.81 -38.77
C THR A 823 4.20 -42.27 -38.96
N GLU A 824 3.38 -43.00 -39.70
CA GLU A 824 3.74 -44.31 -40.27
C GLU A 824 4.96 -44.12 -41.19
N GLU A 825 6.17 -44.44 -40.70
CA GLU A 825 7.31 -44.71 -41.57
C GLU A 825 7.12 -46.05 -42.25
N ASN A 826 6.85 -46.02 -43.54
CA ASN A 826 6.93 -47.18 -44.43
C ASN A 826 8.38 -47.69 -44.49
N GLU A 827 8.66 -48.78 -43.77
CA GLU A 827 9.82 -49.57 -44.04
C GLU A 827 9.65 -50.29 -45.39
N THR A 828 10.34 -49.82 -46.43
CA THR A 828 10.63 -50.60 -47.63
C THR A 828 11.86 -51.45 -47.37
N GLU A 829 11.65 -52.72 -47.27
CA GLU A 829 12.71 -53.77 -47.39
C GLU A 829 13.45 -53.60 -48.70
N GLY A 830 14.74 -53.55 -48.63
CA GLY A 830 15.71 -53.64 -49.74
C GLY A 830 16.72 -54.72 -49.38
N ASP A 831 16.62 -55.83 -50.06
CA ASP A 831 17.45 -57.02 -49.96
C ASP A 831 18.84 -56.79 -50.55
N PRO A 832 19.85 -57.57 -50.14
CA PRO A 832 21.28 -57.26 -50.31
C PRO A 832 21.88 -57.85 -51.63
N SER A 833 22.88 -57.14 -52.12
CA SER A 833 23.93 -57.80 -52.90
C SER A 833 25.23 -57.05 -52.72
#